data_dfa447f273a5f88c6769c1c534bb2f9e
#
_entry.id   dfa447f273a5f88c6769c1c534bb2f9e
#
_cell.length_a   1.000
_cell.length_b   1.000
_cell.length_c   1.000
_cell.angle_alpha   90.00
_cell.angle_beta   90.00
_cell.angle_gamma   90.00
#
_symmetry.space_group_name_H-M   'P 1'
#
loop_
_entity.id
_entity.type
_entity.pdbx_description
1 polymer ?
#
loop_
_entity_poly.entity_id
_entity_poly.type
_entity_poly.pdbx_seq_one_letter_code
_entity_poly.pdbx_strand_id
1 'polypeptide(L)'
;MIRYVQLIVLMFSIIYSNDIVLDSPDGSTIFIHRDEYGVPHIVAENDYSVSYGQGFAEAQDRLFQMDLNRRGALGRLSEWFGSETINFDKDIRRLGYTKAEYNEMFSELDVDVQQLITAYVEGINAYADSMSANASKYKPSEYIVTEFEPWQVHHSLAFAVYFVRLFGMFGGEELSRLTELQDNGWEWFNQNRPINDSTCTTTLIDDGLAFNRNWSYSGMVIPDHIAEEVESHKQEIRQYAEENGLIFKLGSFSAAIGSSKSSTGNAMILGCPQMGGPNYNETSRTMEVELQSPDLHVGGLSIPGFPGVVIGHSNYMGWTNTSGVSDNVDVYIDSTQSQNFNDGYWYNGEWLDFEVITDTIYTYSGYEVFTHYRTIHGPVFSAYLPSHQVYSYKMTFWKKEIESTNYLYNAMKATNIDEFENAIKLAPMSFNYIVIDNNGNIGYWHGGLHQDRTDGVHPYLPHKGDGSEEWGGFIDFEDLPQGDNSTIGYFANYNNKPASWWNNGDLGPWINGISLCDRNDLITDYIASLNLMTLDDVKNIPYTINDHGTYQYALELSINEAIDYNINPPGQSAFINMMGVRSEHTYDQWPLHEQWEYKEQLFGETIVKIDQEIIPESFSISDPYPNPFNPITNLNIILNHNKKVTIEVIDVNGKTVETLIDKKLLKGEHKLSWMPNTHSSGIYFIRIITSDLIKTKKILLLK
;
A
#
# COMPACT_ATOMS: atom_id res chain seq x y z
N MET A 1 -14.55 -62.25 25.13
CA MET A 1 -13.26 -61.73 25.55
C MET A 1 -12.60 -61.16 24.31
N ILE A 2 -13.00 -59.96 23.92
CA ILE A 2 -12.55 -59.26 22.68
C ILE A 2 -11.47 -58.27 23.13
N ARG A 3 -10.24 -58.50 22.68
CA ARG A 3 -9.11 -57.58 22.89
C ARG A 3 -9.20 -56.44 21.89
N TYR A 4 -9.35 -55.23 22.40
CA TYR A 4 -9.12 -53.98 21.64
C TYR A 4 -7.63 -53.82 21.39
N VAL A 5 -7.24 -53.86 20.12
CA VAL A 5 -5.93 -53.36 19.64
C VAL A 5 -6.09 -51.87 19.41
N GLN A 6 -5.54 -51.07 20.30
CA GLN A 6 -5.37 -49.61 20.02
C GLN A 6 -4.24 -49.45 19.02
N LEU A 7 -4.60 -49.07 17.82
CA LEU A 7 -3.66 -48.59 16.78
C LEU A 7 -3.28 -47.14 17.17
N ILE A 8 -2.11 -46.96 17.74
CA ILE A 8 -1.52 -45.63 17.89
C ILE A 8 -1.03 -45.22 16.48
N VAL A 9 -1.81 -44.41 15.79
CA VAL A 9 -1.34 -43.68 14.62
C VAL A 9 -0.47 -42.55 15.12
N LEU A 10 0.83 -42.73 15.11
CA LEU A 10 1.78 -41.62 15.17
C LEU A 10 1.58 -40.81 13.89
N MET A 11 0.81 -39.72 14.00
CA MET A 11 0.89 -38.64 13.00
C MET A 11 2.28 -38.02 13.16
N PHE A 12 3.19 -38.38 12.29
CA PHE A 12 4.29 -37.51 11.95
C PHE A 12 3.66 -36.32 11.21
N SER A 13 3.41 -35.23 11.90
CA SER A 13 3.32 -33.93 11.27
C SER A 13 4.68 -33.70 10.63
N ILE A 14 4.74 -33.88 9.32
CA ILE A 14 5.82 -33.33 8.50
C ILE A 14 5.59 -31.82 8.65
N ILE A 15 6.41 -31.19 9.47
CA ILE A 15 6.54 -29.72 9.48
C ILE A 15 7.12 -29.43 8.11
N TYR A 16 6.27 -29.09 7.14
CA TYR A 16 6.72 -28.40 5.96
C TYR A 16 7.27 -27.07 6.45
N SER A 17 8.56 -26.85 6.30
CA SER A 17 9.13 -25.53 6.42
C SER A 17 8.33 -24.62 5.48
N ASN A 18 7.61 -23.66 6.04
CA ASN A 18 6.86 -22.66 5.28
C ASN A 18 7.81 -21.61 4.64
N ASP A 19 9.10 -21.90 4.67
CA ASP A 19 10.15 -21.01 4.20
C ASP A 19 10.39 -21.17 2.71
N ILE A 20 10.48 -20.06 2.02
CA ILE A 20 10.82 -19.97 0.59
C ILE A 20 12.16 -19.25 0.48
N VAL A 21 13.05 -19.80 -0.33
CA VAL A 21 14.32 -19.16 -0.68
C VAL A 21 14.33 -18.89 -2.17
N LEU A 22 14.52 -17.63 -2.55
CA LEU A 22 14.56 -17.17 -3.93
C LEU A 22 15.89 -16.46 -4.21
N ASP A 23 16.30 -16.44 -5.47
CA ASP A 23 17.35 -15.54 -5.95
C ASP A 23 16.67 -14.40 -6.73
N SER A 24 16.95 -13.16 -6.38
CA SER A 24 16.51 -11.99 -7.16
C SER A 24 17.38 -11.79 -8.41
N PRO A 25 16.94 -11.02 -9.40
CA PRO A 25 17.70 -10.76 -10.62
C PRO A 25 19.08 -10.12 -10.41
N ASP A 26 19.28 -9.37 -9.32
CA ASP A 26 20.58 -8.80 -8.95
C ASP A 26 21.56 -9.83 -8.33
N GLY A 27 21.08 -11.06 -8.08
CA GLY A 27 21.85 -12.16 -7.53
C GLY A 27 21.83 -12.26 -6.01
N SER A 28 21.06 -11.42 -5.32
CA SER A 28 20.86 -11.50 -3.87
C SER A 28 19.89 -12.61 -3.52
N THR A 29 20.11 -13.25 -2.37
CA THR A 29 19.19 -14.29 -1.85
C THR A 29 18.10 -13.64 -1.01
N ILE A 30 16.87 -14.07 -1.21
CA ILE A 30 15.67 -13.62 -0.49
C ILE A 30 15.13 -14.78 0.34
N PHE A 31 14.83 -14.50 1.59
CA PHE A 31 14.13 -15.41 2.48
C PHE A 31 12.71 -14.91 2.71
N ILE A 32 11.71 -15.78 2.53
CA ILE A 32 10.33 -15.53 2.87
C ILE A 32 9.93 -16.58 3.88
N HIS A 33 9.79 -16.16 5.12
CA HIS A 33 9.24 -16.98 6.19
C HIS A 33 7.77 -16.62 6.38
N ARG A 34 6.90 -17.60 6.68
CA ARG A 34 5.51 -17.34 7.04
C ARG A 34 5.26 -17.76 8.48
N ASP A 35 4.70 -16.84 9.26
CA ASP A 35 4.29 -17.10 10.64
C ASP A 35 3.06 -18.01 10.72
N GLU A 36 2.55 -18.21 11.92
CA GLU A 36 1.37 -19.06 12.18
C GLU A 36 0.06 -18.54 11.57
N TYR A 37 0.00 -17.27 11.18
CA TYR A 37 -1.12 -16.64 10.50
C TYR A 37 -0.86 -16.44 8.99
N GLY A 38 0.25 -16.93 8.48
CA GLY A 38 0.64 -16.84 7.08
C GLY A 38 1.22 -15.48 6.68
N VAL A 39 1.52 -14.60 7.62
CA VAL A 39 2.15 -13.30 7.36
C VAL A 39 3.56 -13.53 6.78
N PRO A 40 3.90 -13.00 5.60
CA PRO A 40 5.23 -13.18 5.05
C PRO A 40 6.22 -12.19 5.69
N HIS A 41 7.27 -12.73 6.28
CA HIS A 41 8.47 -12.03 6.73
C HIS A 41 9.53 -12.17 5.65
N ILE A 42 9.89 -11.06 5.01
CA ILE A 42 10.73 -11.04 3.81
C ILE A 42 12.06 -10.38 4.16
N VAL A 43 13.14 -11.15 4.06
CA VAL A 43 14.50 -10.70 4.40
C VAL A 43 15.40 -10.82 3.19
N ALA A 44 16.10 -9.74 2.86
CA ALA A 44 17.07 -9.72 1.76
C ALA A 44 18.23 -8.76 2.02
N GLU A 45 19.24 -8.79 1.14
CA GLU A 45 20.48 -8.00 1.26
C GLU A 45 20.29 -6.51 0.89
N ASN A 46 19.18 -6.14 0.26
CA ASN A 46 18.86 -4.77 -0.16
C ASN A 46 17.35 -4.58 -0.41
N ASP A 47 16.90 -3.33 -0.54
CA ASP A 47 15.50 -2.95 -0.68
C ASP A 47 14.90 -3.47 -2.01
N TYR A 48 15.69 -3.50 -3.11
CA TYR A 48 15.26 -4.08 -4.38
C TYR A 48 14.81 -5.54 -4.21
N SER A 49 15.66 -6.34 -3.57
CA SER A 49 15.40 -7.77 -3.37
C SER A 49 14.24 -8.01 -2.38
N VAL A 50 14.08 -7.15 -1.34
CA VAL A 50 12.92 -7.18 -0.45
C VAL A 50 11.64 -6.91 -1.23
N SER A 51 11.63 -5.90 -2.10
CA SER A 51 10.47 -5.57 -2.93
C SER A 51 10.12 -6.67 -3.93
N TYR A 52 11.13 -7.33 -4.52
CA TYR A 52 10.93 -8.53 -5.35
C TYR A 52 10.27 -9.66 -4.55
N GLY A 53 10.76 -9.91 -3.33
CA GLY A 53 10.20 -10.90 -2.42
C GLY A 53 8.75 -10.59 -2.04
N GLN A 54 8.41 -9.31 -1.81
CA GLN A 54 7.04 -8.86 -1.56
C GLN A 54 6.14 -9.16 -2.75
N GLY A 55 6.54 -8.81 -3.96
CA GLY A 55 5.77 -9.10 -5.18
C GLY A 55 5.50 -10.60 -5.37
N PHE A 56 6.51 -11.44 -5.09
CA PHE A 56 6.37 -12.90 -5.13
C PHE A 56 5.39 -13.41 -4.07
N ALA A 57 5.53 -12.96 -2.81
CA ALA A 57 4.71 -13.42 -1.69
C ALA A 57 3.25 -13.00 -1.83
N GLU A 58 2.99 -11.77 -2.24
CA GLU A 58 1.64 -11.27 -2.48
C GLU A 58 0.98 -11.97 -3.68
N ALA A 59 1.72 -12.22 -4.75
CA ALA A 59 1.21 -13.00 -5.88
C ALA A 59 0.88 -14.44 -5.46
N GLN A 60 1.65 -15.06 -4.58
CA GLN A 60 1.37 -16.39 -4.08
C GLN A 60 0.00 -16.50 -3.40
N ASP A 61 -0.39 -15.46 -2.66
CA ASP A 61 -1.64 -15.45 -1.90
C ASP A 61 -2.80 -14.81 -2.65
N ARG A 62 -2.55 -13.86 -3.55
CA ARG A 62 -3.53 -12.89 -4.05
C ARG A 62 -3.54 -12.71 -5.56
N LEU A 63 -2.82 -13.51 -6.36
CA LEU A 63 -2.60 -13.23 -7.78
C LEU A 63 -3.88 -12.92 -8.57
N PHE A 64 -4.94 -13.72 -8.39
CA PHE A 64 -6.19 -13.48 -9.11
C PHE A 64 -6.87 -12.18 -8.67
N GLN A 65 -6.87 -11.90 -7.37
CA GLN A 65 -7.39 -10.65 -6.81
C GLN A 65 -6.62 -9.43 -7.33
N MET A 66 -5.29 -9.51 -7.38
CA MET A 66 -4.43 -8.48 -7.95
C MET A 66 -4.75 -8.27 -9.43
N ASP A 67 -4.93 -9.35 -10.21
CA ASP A 67 -5.30 -9.29 -11.63
C ASP A 67 -6.68 -8.66 -11.85
N LEU A 68 -7.65 -8.98 -11.01
CA LEU A 68 -8.97 -8.35 -11.05
C LEU A 68 -8.87 -6.85 -10.75
N ASN A 69 -8.11 -6.48 -9.73
CA ASN A 69 -7.93 -5.08 -9.33
C ASN A 69 -7.21 -4.27 -10.41
N ARG A 70 -6.14 -4.80 -11.03
CA ARG A 70 -5.46 -4.10 -12.14
C ARG A 70 -6.36 -3.92 -13.36
N ARG A 71 -7.23 -4.89 -13.67
CA ARG A 71 -8.20 -4.76 -14.76
C ARG A 71 -9.23 -3.69 -14.44
N GLY A 72 -9.72 -3.64 -13.20
CA GLY A 72 -10.56 -2.54 -12.74
C GLY A 72 -9.89 -1.19 -12.91
N ALA A 73 -8.66 -1.06 -12.43
CA ALA A 73 -7.88 0.18 -12.48
C ALA A 73 -7.51 0.64 -13.91
N LEU A 74 -7.46 -0.29 -14.86
CA LEU A 74 -7.18 -0.01 -16.28
C LEU A 74 -8.44 0.13 -17.14
N GLY A 75 -9.65 -0.03 -16.57
CA GLY A 75 -10.89 -0.06 -17.34
C GLY A 75 -10.92 -1.22 -18.35
N ARG A 76 -10.65 -2.44 -17.89
CA ARG A 76 -10.54 -3.66 -18.69
C ARG A 76 -11.38 -4.82 -18.13
N LEU A 77 -12.34 -4.54 -17.26
CA LEU A 77 -13.22 -5.58 -16.69
C LEU A 77 -14.08 -6.26 -17.76
N SER A 78 -14.48 -5.53 -18.80
CA SER A 78 -15.30 -6.05 -19.89
C SER A 78 -14.64 -7.22 -20.65
N GLU A 79 -13.32 -7.34 -20.59
CA GLU A 79 -12.62 -8.50 -21.18
C GLU A 79 -13.04 -9.81 -20.50
N TRP A 80 -13.38 -9.76 -19.21
CA TRP A 80 -13.79 -10.92 -18.41
C TRP A 80 -15.31 -11.01 -18.22
N PHE A 81 -15.97 -9.87 -17.97
CA PHE A 81 -17.39 -9.81 -17.58
C PHE A 81 -18.33 -9.38 -18.73
N GLY A 82 -17.78 -8.98 -19.88
CA GLY A 82 -18.57 -8.66 -21.06
C GLY A 82 -19.17 -7.24 -21.01
N SER A 83 -20.28 -7.06 -21.71
CA SER A 83 -20.88 -5.72 -21.94
C SER A 83 -21.41 -5.05 -20.68
N GLU A 84 -21.65 -5.79 -19.61
CA GLU A 84 -22.23 -5.25 -18.36
C GLU A 84 -21.26 -4.27 -17.67
N THR A 85 -19.96 -4.38 -17.92
CA THR A 85 -18.92 -3.54 -17.31
C THR A 85 -18.39 -2.43 -18.21
N ILE A 86 -18.91 -2.30 -19.43
CA ILE A 86 -18.38 -1.31 -20.42
C ILE A 86 -18.49 0.12 -19.87
N ASN A 87 -19.59 0.47 -19.20
CA ASN A 87 -19.75 1.82 -18.65
C ASN A 87 -18.73 2.11 -17.53
N PHE A 88 -18.49 1.13 -16.67
CA PHE A 88 -17.42 1.23 -15.66
C PHE A 88 -16.05 1.42 -16.33
N ASP A 89 -15.70 0.59 -17.32
CA ASP A 89 -14.43 0.70 -18.03
C ASP A 89 -14.27 2.06 -18.74
N LYS A 90 -15.34 2.61 -19.33
CA LYS A 90 -15.32 3.94 -19.93
C LYS A 90 -15.01 5.03 -18.91
N ASP A 91 -15.61 4.98 -17.72
CA ASP A 91 -15.36 5.99 -16.69
C ASP A 91 -13.96 5.91 -16.12
N ILE A 92 -13.46 4.70 -15.87
CA ILE A 92 -12.06 4.52 -15.45
C ILE A 92 -11.10 5.09 -16.49
N ARG A 93 -11.32 4.84 -17.79
CA ARG A 93 -10.45 5.37 -18.86
C ARG A 93 -10.60 6.86 -19.06
N ARG A 94 -11.82 7.41 -18.95
CA ARG A 94 -12.08 8.84 -19.03
C ARG A 94 -11.31 9.62 -17.97
N LEU A 95 -11.29 9.11 -16.74
CA LEU A 95 -10.59 9.71 -15.61
C LEU A 95 -9.14 9.23 -15.48
N GLY A 96 -8.74 8.19 -16.21
CA GLY A 96 -7.44 7.57 -16.13
C GLY A 96 -6.39 8.18 -17.06
N TYR A 97 -5.29 7.48 -17.19
CA TYR A 97 -4.14 7.85 -18.00
C TYR A 97 -3.87 6.80 -19.06
N THR A 98 -3.28 7.24 -20.15
CA THR A 98 -2.72 6.35 -21.17
C THR A 98 -1.46 5.66 -20.63
N LYS A 99 -1.08 4.53 -21.24
CA LYS A 99 0.19 3.86 -20.92
C LYS A 99 1.40 4.79 -21.09
N ALA A 100 1.36 5.70 -22.05
CA ALA A 100 2.44 6.66 -22.27
C ALA A 100 2.55 7.64 -21.10
N GLU A 101 1.43 8.15 -20.61
CA GLU A 101 1.39 9.03 -19.44
C GLU A 101 1.86 8.31 -18.17
N TYR A 102 1.47 7.05 -17.95
CA TYR A 102 2.02 6.26 -16.82
C TYR A 102 3.54 6.12 -16.91
N ASN A 103 4.09 5.88 -18.10
CA ASN A 103 5.54 5.77 -18.27
C ASN A 103 6.25 7.12 -18.06
N GLU A 104 5.64 8.23 -18.46
CA GLU A 104 6.16 9.58 -18.21
C GLU A 104 6.22 9.84 -16.70
N MET A 105 5.08 9.71 -16.00
CA MET A 105 5.02 9.87 -14.53
C MET A 105 6.01 8.95 -13.80
N PHE A 106 6.15 7.69 -14.25
CA PHE A 106 7.13 6.76 -13.67
C PHE A 106 8.57 7.26 -13.79
N SER A 107 8.92 7.86 -14.92
CA SER A 107 10.27 8.38 -15.15
C SER A 107 10.62 9.61 -14.28
N GLU A 108 9.62 10.25 -13.68
CA GLU A 108 9.78 11.41 -12.78
C GLU A 108 9.97 11.01 -11.31
N LEU A 109 9.67 9.74 -10.95
CA LEU A 109 9.91 9.23 -9.61
C LEU A 109 11.40 9.13 -9.27
N ASP A 110 11.71 9.12 -8.00
CA ASP A 110 13.06 8.85 -7.50
C ASP A 110 13.56 7.50 -8.04
N VAL A 111 14.85 7.43 -8.39
CA VAL A 111 15.45 6.23 -9.02
C VAL A 111 15.28 4.99 -8.15
N ASP A 112 15.45 5.14 -6.84
CA ASP A 112 15.30 4.02 -5.89
C ASP A 112 13.85 3.52 -5.89
N VAL A 113 12.86 4.42 -5.94
CA VAL A 113 11.44 4.07 -6.02
C VAL A 113 11.11 3.39 -7.34
N GLN A 114 11.66 3.86 -8.46
CA GLN A 114 11.53 3.18 -9.75
C GLN A 114 12.06 1.73 -9.68
N GLN A 115 13.20 1.52 -9.01
CA GLN A 115 13.79 0.19 -8.83
C GLN A 115 12.91 -0.71 -7.97
N LEU A 116 12.33 -0.20 -6.87
CA LEU A 116 11.42 -0.96 -6.01
C LEU A 116 10.17 -1.42 -6.77
N ILE A 117 9.52 -0.52 -7.51
CA ILE A 117 8.34 -0.88 -8.30
C ILE A 117 8.69 -1.91 -9.38
N THR A 118 9.85 -1.76 -10.02
CA THR A 118 10.32 -2.72 -11.03
C THR A 118 10.55 -4.09 -10.42
N ALA A 119 11.26 -4.15 -9.29
CA ALA A 119 11.55 -5.40 -8.57
C ALA A 119 10.26 -6.11 -8.11
N TYR A 120 9.31 -5.35 -7.58
CA TYR A 120 8.00 -5.87 -7.19
C TYR A 120 7.27 -6.55 -8.36
N VAL A 121 7.25 -5.89 -9.53
CA VAL A 121 6.66 -6.43 -10.77
C VAL A 121 7.38 -7.71 -11.22
N GLU A 122 8.70 -7.73 -11.13
CA GLU A 122 9.51 -8.92 -11.45
C GLU A 122 9.22 -10.08 -10.49
N GLY A 123 9.00 -9.80 -9.21
CA GLY A 123 8.59 -10.77 -8.20
C GLY A 123 7.23 -11.40 -8.50
N ILE A 124 6.23 -10.61 -8.88
CA ILE A 124 4.92 -11.12 -9.33
C ILE A 124 5.08 -12.08 -10.52
N ASN A 125 5.86 -11.67 -11.52
CA ASN A 125 6.09 -12.48 -12.72
C ASN A 125 6.86 -13.78 -12.39
N ALA A 126 7.80 -13.75 -11.46
CA ALA A 126 8.51 -14.95 -11.01
C ALA A 126 7.56 -15.96 -10.34
N TYR A 127 6.56 -15.50 -9.60
CA TYR A 127 5.50 -16.42 -9.12
C TYR A 127 4.68 -16.98 -10.28
N ALA A 128 4.30 -16.17 -11.25
CA ALA A 128 3.56 -16.61 -12.44
C ALA A 128 4.35 -17.65 -13.26
N ASP A 129 5.68 -17.53 -13.34
CA ASP A 129 6.55 -18.55 -13.95
C ASP A 129 6.52 -19.85 -13.15
N SER A 130 6.53 -19.78 -11.82
CA SER A 130 6.37 -20.95 -10.93
C SER A 130 5.00 -21.61 -11.12
N MET A 131 3.94 -20.83 -11.31
CA MET A 131 2.59 -21.30 -11.65
C MET A 131 2.60 -22.06 -12.98
N SER A 132 3.31 -21.57 -13.99
CA SER A 132 3.45 -22.23 -15.29
C SER A 132 4.24 -23.52 -15.21
N ALA A 133 5.28 -23.57 -14.37
CA ALA A 133 6.12 -24.74 -14.18
C ALA A 133 5.42 -25.88 -13.40
N ASN A 134 4.54 -25.55 -12.44
CA ASN A 134 3.78 -26.53 -11.65
C ASN A 134 2.38 -26.01 -11.31
N ALA A 135 1.48 -26.09 -12.29
CA ALA A 135 0.12 -25.60 -12.17
C ALA A 135 -0.68 -26.28 -11.04
N SER A 136 -0.44 -27.57 -10.76
CA SER A 136 -1.17 -28.28 -9.69
C SER A 136 -0.90 -27.71 -8.29
N LYS A 137 0.28 -27.09 -8.09
CA LYS A 137 0.68 -26.53 -6.80
C LYS A 137 0.44 -25.02 -6.71
N TYR A 138 0.73 -24.28 -7.79
CA TYR A 138 0.84 -22.82 -7.75
C TYR A 138 -0.25 -22.08 -8.53
N LYS A 139 -1.04 -22.77 -9.40
CA LYS A 139 -2.06 -22.10 -10.21
C LYS A 139 -3.35 -21.93 -9.41
N PRO A 140 -3.84 -20.68 -9.20
CA PRO A 140 -5.16 -20.44 -8.64
C PRO A 140 -6.26 -21.04 -9.52
N SER A 141 -7.33 -21.55 -8.88
CA SER A 141 -8.44 -22.23 -9.56
C SER A 141 -9.18 -21.33 -10.55
N GLU A 142 -9.20 -20.05 -10.30
CA GLU A 142 -9.86 -19.04 -11.13
C GLU A 142 -9.28 -18.98 -12.55
N TYR A 143 -7.99 -19.28 -12.70
CA TYR A 143 -7.34 -19.33 -14.01
C TYR A 143 -7.64 -20.60 -14.83
N ILE A 144 -8.66 -21.38 -14.45
CA ILE A 144 -9.19 -22.46 -15.30
C ILE A 144 -9.83 -21.87 -16.56
N VAL A 145 -10.51 -20.74 -16.44
CA VAL A 145 -11.31 -20.12 -17.51
C VAL A 145 -10.67 -18.87 -18.11
N THR A 146 -9.62 -18.35 -17.50
CA THR A 146 -8.87 -17.18 -17.96
C THR A 146 -7.37 -17.50 -17.98
N GLU A 147 -6.58 -16.60 -18.59
CA GLU A 147 -5.11 -16.70 -18.58
C GLU A 147 -4.53 -15.47 -17.87
N PHE A 148 -3.43 -15.68 -17.15
CA PHE A 148 -2.67 -14.60 -16.55
C PHE A 148 -1.86 -13.89 -17.65
N GLU A 149 -2.03 -12.57 -17.72
CA GLU A 149 -1.22 -11.70 -18.55
C GLU A 149 -0.01 -11.22 -17.72
N PRO A 150 1.24 -11.28 -18.23
CA PRO A 150 2.42 -10.83 -17.52
C PRO A 150 2.24 -9.42 -16.96
N TRP A 151 2.63 -9.24 -15.71
CA TRP A 151 2.51 -7.96 -15.02
C TRP A 151 3.52 -6.95 -15.56
N GLN A 152 3.12 -5.69 -15.70
CA GLN A 152 3.97 -4.59 -16.18
C GLN A 152 3.93 -3.44 -15.18
N VAL A 153 4.96 -2.62 -15.14
CA VAL A 153 5.07 -1.48 -14.22
C VAL A 153 3.81 -0.60 -14.24
N HIS A 154 3.31 -0.23 -15.41
CA HIS A 154 2.10 0.60 -15.52
C HIS A 154 0.83 -0.07 -14.95
N HIS A 155 0.80 -1.38 -14.75
CA HIS A 155 -0.31 -2.06 -14.07
C HIS A 155 -0.33 -1.72 -12.58
N SER A 156 0.83 -1.76 -11.90
CA SER A 156 0.95 -1.33 -10.51
C SER A 156 0.68 0.15 -10.33
N LEU A 157 1.16 0.98 -11.27
CA LEU A 157 0.89 2.43 -11.25
C LEU A 157 -0.58 2.76 -11.42
N ALA A 158 -1.26 2.11 -12.37
CA ALA A 158 -2.71 2.29 -12.56
C ALA A 158 -3.48 1.86 -11.31
N PHE A 159 -3.08 0.76 -10.71
CA PHE A 159 -3.68 0.30 -9.46
C PHE A 159 -3.42 1.28 -8.30
N ALA A 160 -2.20 1.80 -8.17
CA ALA A 160 -1.87 2.82 -7.16
C ALA A 160 -2.73 4.08 -7.35
N VAL A 161 -2.84 4.62 -8.58
CA VAL A 161 -3.70 5.76 -8.90
C VAL A 161 -5.16 5.48 -8.50
N TYR A 162 -5.68 4.33 -8.91
CA TYR A 162 -7.04 3.92 -8.57
C TYR A 162 -7.25 3.86 -7.05
N PHE A 163 -6.32 3.22 -6.35
CA PHE A 163 -6.40 3.04 -4.90
C PHE A 163 -6.34 4.38 -4.14
N VAL A 164 -5.36 5.25 -4.43
CA VAL A 164 -5.22 6.52 -3.70
C VAL A 164 -6.38 7.47 -3.99
N ARG A 165 -6.97 7.42 -5.19
CA ARG A 165 -8.18 8.18 -5.52
C ARG A 165 -9.40 7.70 -4.75
N LEU A 166 -9.57 6.40 -4.52
CA LEU A 166 -10.68 5.87 -3.73
C LEU A 166 -10.76 6.46 -2.33
N PHE A 167 -9.61 6.78 -1.73
CA PHE A 167 -9.55 7.26 -0.34
C PHE A 167 -9.18 8.73 -0.21
N GLY A 168 -8.57 9.32 -1.22
CA GLY A 168 -8.03 10.67 -1.16
C GLY A 168 -8.63 11.66 -2.16
N MET A 169 -9.59 11.25 -3.01
CA MET A 169 -10.28 12.11 -3.96
C MET A 169 -11.69 12.43 -3.49
N PHE A 170 -11.98 13.71 -3.26
CA PHE A 170 -13.29 14.22 -2.88
C PHE A 170 -13.58 15.53 -3.61
N GLY A 171 -14.87 15.91 -3.70
CA GLY A 171 -15.33 17.04 -4.51
C GLY A 171 -15.99 16.58 -5.81
N GLY A 172 -16.17 17.50 -6.75
CA GLY A 172 -16.82 17.24 -8.03
C GLY A 172 -18.35 17.10 -7.96
N GLU A 173 -18.98 17.66 -6.92
CA GLU A 173 -20.43 17.62 -6.70
C GLU A 173 -21.11 18.97 -7.02
N GLU A 174 -20.35 19.92 -7.57
CA GLU A 174 -20.78 21.31 -7.74
C GLU A 174 -21.97 21.46 -8.67
N LEU A 175 -22.18 20.53 -9.62
CA LEU A 175 -23.37 20.57 -10.47
C LEU A 175 -24.65 20.29 -9.67
N SER A 176 -24.62 19.29 -8.79
CA SER A 176 -25.77 18.97 -7.91
C SER A 176 -26.03 20.12 -6.94
N ARG A 177 -24.97 20.72 -6.40
CA ARG A 177 -25.07 21.88 -5.50
C ARG A 177 -25.57 23.14 -6.21
N LEU A 178 -25.19 23.31 -7.47
CA LEU A 178 -25.72 24.41 -8.28
C LEU A 178 -27.22 24.25 -8.52
N THR A 179 -27.71 23.04 -8.79
CA THR A 179 -29.15 22.78 -8.90
C THR A 179 -29.86 23.09 -7.59
N GLU A 180 -29.32 22.68 -6.43
CA GLU A 180 -29.87 23.05 -5.13
C GLU A 180 -29.95 24.57 -4.94
N LEU A 181 -28.93 25.30 -5.37
CA LEU A 181 -28.92 26.77 -5.34
C LEU A 181 -29.97 27.37 -6.26
N GLN A 182 -30.11 26.84 -7.50
CA GLN A 182 -31.13 27.30 -8.47
C GLN A 182 -32.54 27.10 -7.96
N ASP A 183 -32.83 25.97 -7.33
CA ASP A 183 -34.14 25.60 -6.83
C ASP A 183 -34.54 26.36 -5.58
N ASN A 184 -33.63 26.57 -4.64
CA ASN A 184 -33.92 27.04 -3.29
C ASN A 184 -33.43 28.46 -3.00
N GLY A 185 -32.53 28.98 -3.82
CA GLY A 185 -31.94 30.32 -3.67
C GLY A 185 -30.79 30.39 -2.63
N TRP A 186 -30.14 31.55 -2.64
CA TRP A 186 -28.87 31.76 -1.92
C TRP A 186 -29.00 31.69 -0.39
N GLU A 187 -30.11 32.14 0.17
CA GLU A 187 -30.33 32.11 1.62
C GLU A 187 -30.41 30.68 2.15
N TRP A 188 -31.22 29.84 1.46
CA TRP A 188 -31.33 28.44 1.79
C TRP A 188 -29.96 27.72 1.61
N PHE A 189 -29.25 28.00 0.51
CA PHE A 189 -27.99 27.36 0.21
C PHE A 189 -26.94 27.60 1.29
N ASN A 190 -26.73 28.85 1.72
CA ASN A 190 -25.82 29.19 2.79
C ASN A 190 -26.19 28.58 4.15
N GLN A 191 -27.45 28.38 4.42
CA GLN A 191 -27.92 27.74 5.66
C GLN A 191 -27.72 26.23 5.66
N ASN A 192 -27.87 25.59 4.52
CA ASN A 192 -27.84 24.12 4.40
C ASN A 192 -26.52 23.56 3.84
N ARG A 193 -25.69 24.42 3.30
CA ARG A 193 -24.34 24.09 2.78
C ARG A 193 -23.29 25.05 3.37
N PRO A 194 -23.14 25.09 4.69
CA PRO A 194 -22.12 25.94 5.30
C PRO A 194 -20.73 25.41 4.92
N ILE A 195 -19.84 26.29 4.48
CA ILE A 195 -18.46 25.93 4.15
C ILE A 195 -17.70 25.58 5.43
N ASN A 196 -18.03 26.23 6.53
CA ASN A 196 -17.45 25.97 7.84
C ASN A 196 -18.55 25.75 8.88
N ASP A 197 -18.62 24.55 9.44
CA ASP A 197 -19.49 24.24 10.56
C ASP A 197 -18.68 24.28 11.87
N SER A 198 -18.95 25.28 12.70
CA SER A 198 -18.27 25.47 13.98
C SER A 198 -18.69 24.47 15.06
N THR A 199 -19.71 23.63 14.80
CA THR A 199 -20.16 22.61 15.74
C THR A 199 -19.40 21.30 15.59
N CYS A 200 -18.64 21.13 14.51
CA CYS A 200 -17.89 19.92 14.26
C CYS A 200 -16.69 19.76 15.21
N THR A 201 -16.54 18.57 15.77
CA THR A 201 -15.34 18.17 16.51
C THR A 201 -14.14 18.15 15.58
N THR A 202 -13.04 18.76 15.99
CA THR A 202 -11.81 18.86 15.21
C THR A 202 -10.69 17.99 15.79
N THR A 203 -9.72 17.63 14.95
CA THR A 203 -8.53 16.88 15.40
C THR A 203 -7.56 17.79 16.15
N LEU A 204 -7.33 19.01 15.62
CA LEU A 204 -6.57 20.05 16.30
C LEU A 204 -7.53 20.89 17.14
N ILE A 205 -7.13 21.14 18.39
CA ILE A 205 -7.91 21.93 19.36
C ILE A 205 -7.42 23.37 19.50
N ASP A 206 -6.26 23.70 18.92
CA ASP A 206 -5.69 25.03 19.02
C ASP A 206 -6.34 25.98 17.99
N ASP A 207 -6.63 27.21 18.44
CA ASP A 207 -7.18 28.29 17.60
C ASP A 207 -6.08 28.82 16.65
N GLY A 208 -5.88 28.13 15.53
CA GLY A 208 -5.00 28.58 14.46
C GLY A 208 -5.49 29.87 13.78
N LEU A 209 -4.74 30.32 12.80
CA LEU A 209 -5.09 31.50 11.99
C LEU A 209 -6.40 31.22 11.23
N ALA A 210 -7.39 32.08 11.39
CA ALA A 210 -8.64 31.97 10.67
C ALA A 210 -8.39 32.08 9.16
N PHE A 211 -8.75 31.03 8.43
CA PHE A 211 -8.72 31.02 6.98
C PHE A 211 -9.96 31.75 6.45
N ASN A 212 -9.93 33.08 6.54
CA ASN A 212 -11.07 33.94 6.18
C ASN A 212 -11.06 34.24 4.69
N ARG A 213 -11.97 33.66 3.94
CA ARG A 213 -12.23 33.99 2.53
C ARG A 213 -13.65 34.50 2.34
N ASN A 214 -13.82 35.39 1.38
CA ASN A 214 -15.12 35.85 0.94
C ASN A 214 -15.56 35.00 -0.26
N TRP A 215 -16.66 34.31 -0.11
CA TRP A 215 -17.21 33.47 -1.15
C TRP A 215 -18.35 34.17 -1.88
N SER A 216 -18.36 34.08 -3.20
CA SER A 216 -19.46 34.53 -4.06
C SER A 216 -19.64 33.56 -5.22
N TYR A 217 -20.67 33.77 -6.01
CA TYR A 217 -20.93 32.95 -7.17
C TYR A 217 -21.14 33.79 -8.43
N SER A 218 -20.58 33.39 -9.54
CA SER A 218 -20.60 34.10 -10.81
C SER A 218 -21.96 34.10 -11.52
N GLY A 219 -22.92 33.33 -11.02
CA GLY A 219 -24.29 33.29 -11.57
C GLY A 219 -24.45 32.41 -12.81
N MET A 220 -23.58 31.47 -13.07
CA MET A 220 -23.77 30.46 -14.11
C MET A 220 -25.00 29.60 -13.80
N VAL A 221 -25.62 29.08 -14.82
CA VAL A 221 -26.78 28.17 -14.73
C VAL A 221 -26.55 26.94 -15.57
N ILE A 222 -27.09 25.84 -15.13
CA ILE A 222 -27.13 24.57 -15.86
C ILE A 222 -28.60 24.13 -16.03
N PRO A 223 -28.91 23.34 -17.07
CA PRO A 223 -30.22 22.69 -17.15
C PRO A 223 -30.40 21.68 -15.99
N ASP A 224 -31.60 21.67 -15.38
CA ASP A 224 -31.90 20.86 -14.19
C ASP A 224 -31.59 19.36 -14.35
N HIS A 225 -31.82 18.81 -15.55
CA HIS A 225 -31.59 17.38 -15.81
C HIS A 225 -30.11 16.97 -15.82
N ILE A 226 -29.16 17.91 -16.00
CA ILE A 226 -27.72 17.58 -16.12
C ILE A 226 -27.16 17.03 -14.81
N ALA A 227 -27.48 17.67 -13.69
CA ALA A 227 -27.04 17.20 -12.39
C ALA A 227 -27.64 15.82 -12.05
N GLU A 228 -28.93 15.61 -12.38
CA GLU A 228 -29.61 14.33 -12.18
C GLU A 228 -29.00 13.22 -13.04
N GLU A 229 -28.67 13.49 -14.30
CA GLU A 229 -28.01 12.52 -15.19
C GLU A 229 -26.62 12.15 -14.69
N VAL A 230 -25.82 13.12 -14.26
CA VAL A 230 -24.47 12.89 -13.72
C VAL A 230 -24.55 12.08 -12.43
N GLU A 231 -25.46 12.45 -11.52
CA GLU A 231 -25.61 11.74 -10.25
C GLU A 231 -26.15 10.30 -10.45
N SER A 232 -27.12 10.13 -11.33
CA SER A 232 -27.66 8.80 -11.67
C SER A 232 -26.57 7.90 -12.25
N HIS A 233 -25.72 8.45 -13.14
CA HIS A 233 -24.60 7.72 -13.71
C HIS A 233 -23.56 7.33 -12.65
N LYS A 234 -23.19 8.26 -11.75
CA LYS A 234 -22.29 7.95 -10.61
C LYS A 234 -22.84 6.84 -9.73
N GLN A 235 -24.16 6.88 -9.44
CA GLN A 235 -24.81 5.84 -8.63
C GLN A 235 -24.83 4.48 -9.32
N GLU A 236 -25.09 4.43 -10.64
CA GLU A 236 -25.02 3.18 -11.42
C GLU A 236 -23.64 2.55 -11.36
N ILE A 237 -22.58 3.34 -11.59
CA ILE A 237 -21.19 2.89 -11.51
C ILE A 237 -20.84 2.41 -10.10
N ARG A 238 -21.25 3.14 -9.08
CA ARG A 238 -21.04 2.79 -7.68
C ARG A 238 -21.74 1.49 -7.32
N GLN A 239 -23.01 1.36 -7.65
CA GLN A 239 -23.78 0.14 -7.39
C GLN A 239 -23.13 -1.06 -8.05
N TYR A 240 -22.72 -0.92 -9.33
CA TYR A 240 -22.02 -1.97 -10.05
C TYR A 240 -20.72 -2.39 -9.33
N ALA A 241 -19.94 -1.42 -8.92
CA ALA A 241 -18.67 -1.67 -8.23
C ALA A 241 -18.89 -2.32 -6.85
N GLU A 242 -19.93 -1.95 -6.10
CA GLU A 242 -20.33 -2.60 -4.84
C GLU A 242 -20.75 -4.06 -5.06
N GLU A 243 -21.63 -4.32 -6.02
CA GLU A 243 -22.12 -5.67 -6.35
C GLU A 243 -21.01 -6.62 -6.80
N ASN A 244 -19.95 -6.09 -7.41
CA ASN A 244 -18.81 -6.87 -7.90
C ASN A 244 -17.57 -6.84 -6.97
N GLY A 245 -17.72 -6.32 -5.77
CA GLY A 245 -16.64 -6.28 -4.79
C GLY A 245 -15.48 -5.35 -5.15
N LEU A 246 -15.70 -4.35 -5.99
CA LEU A 246 -14.70 -3.36 -6.44
C LEU A 246 -14.71 -2.08 -5.60
N ILE A 247 -15.77 -1.82 -4.82
CA ILE A 247 -15.86 -0.67 -3.94
C ILE A 247 -15.44 -1.01 -2.53
N PHE A 248 -14.77 -0.04 -1.95
CA PHE A 248 -14.32 0.02 -0.58
C PHE A 248 -15.33 0.82 0.26
N LYS A 249 -15.56 0.43 1.50
CA LYS A 249 -16.21 1.29 2.46
C LYS A 249 -15.26 2.47 2.71
N LEU A 250 -15.73 3.68 2.49
CA LEU A 250 -14.95 4.88 2.78
C LEU A 250 -15.09 5.21 4.27
N GLY A 251 -14.00 5.20 4.97
CA GLY A 251 -13.92 5.57 6.37
C GLY A 251 -12.67 5.00 7.00
N SER A 252 -12.27 5.58 8.11
CA SER A 252 -11.21 5.09 8.97
C SER A 252 -11.19 5.93 10.23
N PHE A 253 -10.68 5.35 11.32
CA PHE A 253 -10.43 6.09 12.54
C PHE A 253 -9.05 5.75 13.09
N SER A 254 -8.50 6.66 13.86
CA SER A 254 -7.16 6.54 14.40
C SER A 254 -6.99 7.41 15.64
N ALA A 255 -6.03 7.03 16.47
CA ALA A 255 -5.61 7.84 17.62
C ALA A 255 -4.11 7.66 17.86
N ALA A 256 -3.42 8.75 18.21
CA ALA A 256 -2.08 8.72 18.78
C ALA A 256 -2.11 9.24 20.21
N ILE A 257 -1.50 8.50 21.12
CA ILE A 257 -1.40 8.82 22.55
C ILE A 257 0.06 9.11 22.85
N GLY A 258 0.35 10.35 23.23
CA GLY A 258 1.70 10.79 23.55
C GLY A 258 2.15 10.35 24.95
N SER A 259 3.44 10.46 25.21
CA SER A 259 4.09 10.07 26.46
C SER A 259 3.43 10.66 27.72
N SER A 260 2.89 11.88 27.65
CA SER A 260 2.22 12.57 28.77
C SER A 260 0.87 11.94 29.16
N LYS A 261 0.24 11.19 28.27
CA LYS A 261 -1.06 10.54 28.43
C LYS A 261 -0.93 9.02 28.55
N SER A 262 0.23 8.47 28.29
CA SER A 262 0.55 7.05 28.39
C SER A 262 0.93 6.64 29.82
N SER A 263 0.49 5.48 30.27
CA SER A 263 0.82 4.91 31.58
C SER A 263 2.27 4.43 31.68
N THR A 264 2.88 4.09 30.55
CA THR A 264 4.28 3.64 30.45
C THR A 264 5.24 4.78 30.14
N GLY A 265 4.72 5.92 29.67
CA GLY A 265 5.51 7.03 29.15
C GLY A 265 5.96 6.85 27.68
N ASN A 266 5.62 5.73 27.04
CA ASN A 266 5.87 5.48 25.63
C ASN A 266 4.68 6.00 24.80
N ALA A 267 4.93 6.36 23.54
CA ALA A 267 3.83 6.69 22.64
C ALA A 267 3.07 5.44 22.18
N MET A 268 1.76 5.58 21.98
CA MET A 268 0.92 4.51 21.44
C MET A 268 0.08 5.03 20.28
N ILE A 269 -0.22 4.17 19.31
CA ILE A 269 -1.05 4.51 18.14
C ILE A 269 -2.09 3.42 17.89
N LEU A 270 -3.25 3.85 17.42
CA LEU A 270 -4.31 3.01 16.88
C LEU A 270 -4.55 3.39 15.43
N GLY A 271 -4.56 2.41 14.52
CA GLY A 271 -4.95 2.57 13.12
C GLY A 271 -6.06 1.59 12.76
N CYS A 272 -7.18 2.10 12.26
CA CYS A 272 -8.34 1.30 11.88
C CYS A 272 -8.92 1.76 10.54
N PRO A 273 -8.29 1.40 9.41
CA PRO A 273 -8.86 1.67 8.10
C PRO A 273 -10.11 0.83 7.86
N GLN A 274 -11.14 1.43 7.29
CA GLN A 274 -12.40 0.80 6.94
C GLN A 274 -12.48 0.64 5.41
N MET A 275 -11.89 -0.43 4.89
CA MET A 275 -11.73 -0.66 3.45
C MET A 275 -12.87 -1.49 2.82
N GLY A 276 -13.99 -1.64 3.52
CA GLY A 276 -15.15 -2.43 3.08
C GLY A 276 -15.08 -3.89 3.51
N GLY A 277 -16.18 -4.60 3.24
CA GLY A 277 -16.31 -6.02 3.55
C GLY A 277 -15.42 -6.92 2.71
N PRO A 278 -15.57 -8.24 2.89
CA PRO A 278 -14.78 -9.22 2.15
C PRO A 278 -14.86 -9.00 0.65
N ASN A 279 -13.72 -9.10 0.01
CA ASN A 279 -13.57 -8.99 -1.42
C ASN A 279 -14.06 -10.27 -2.14
N TYR A 280 -13.82 -10.34 -3.44
CA TYR A 280 -13.95 -11.58 -4.19
C TYR A 280 -13.33 -12.76 -3.42
N ASN A 281 -14.05 -13.86 -3.31
CA ASN A 281 -13.71 -15.01 -2.47
C ASN A 281 -13.66 -14.78 -0.95
N GLU A 282 -14.35 -13.76 -0.46
CA GLU A 282 -14.50 -13.49 0.99
C GLU A 282 -13.18 -13.20 1.72
N THR A 283 -12.18 -12.67 1.02
CA THR A 283 -10.87 -12.35 1.60
C THR A 283 -10.70 -10.86 1.88
N SER A 284 -9.79 -10.52 2.78
CA SER A 284 -9.38 -9.13 3.01
C SER A 284 -8.81 -8.51 1.73
N ARG A 285 -8.94 -7.19 1.60
CA ARG A 285 -8.31 -6.43 0.50
C ARG A 285 -6.85 -6.14 0.75
N THR A 286 -6.45 -6.28 1.97
CA THR A 286 -5.12 -5.97 2.51
C THR A 286 -4.39 -7.24 2.88
N MET A 287 -3.08 -7.15 2.97
CA MET A 287 -2.20 -8.17 3.54
C MET A 287 -1.30 -7.53 4.58
N GLU A 288 -0.90 -8.30 5.56
CA GLU A 288 0.20 -7.94 6.42
C GLU A 288 1.50 -8.45 5.80
N VAL A 289 2.57 -7.68 5.95
CA VAL A 289 3.92 -8.06 5.53
C VAL A 289 4.93 -7.51 6.51
N GLU A 290 6.07 -8.19 6.65
CA GLU A 290 7.27 -7.64 7.24
C GLU A 290 8.37 -7.63 6.19
N LEU A 291 9.02 -6.47 6.02
CA LEU A 291 10.04 -6.21 5.01
C LEU A 291 11.34 -5.84 5.71
N GLN A 292 12.42 -6.60 5.48
CA GLN A 292 13.70 -6.35 6.10
C GLN A 292 14.86 -6.38 5.10
N SER A 293 15.60 -5.28 5.08
CA SER A 293 16.94 -5.14 4.49
C SER A 293 17.85 -4.45 5.50
N PRO A 294 19.14 -4.22 5.19
CA PRO A 294 20.02 -3.41 6.06
C PRO A 294 19.53 -1.98 6.31
N ASP A 295 18.79 -1.39 5.35
CA ASP A 295 18.37 0.01 5.37
C ASP A 295 16.85 0.17 5.58
N LEU A 296 16.10 -0.93 5.65
CA LEU A 296 14.64 -0.94 5.79
C LEU A 296 14.22 -2.08 6.73
N HIS A 297 13.49 -1.76 7.78
CA HIS A 297 12.82 -2.76 8.60
C HIS A 297 11.44 -2.25 9.00
N VAL A 298 10.41 -2.73 8.32
CA VAL A 298 9.02 -2.28 8.51
C VAL A 298 8.06 -3.45 8.52
N GLY A 299 7.01 -3.35 9.31
CA GLY A 299 5.92 -4.31 9.37
C GLY A 299 4.57 -3.60 9.36
N GLY A 300 3.55 -4.27 8.81
CA GLY A 300 2.19 -3.77 8.81
C GLY A 300 1.41 -4.08 7.54
N LEU A 301 0.47 -3.21 7.23
CA LEU A 301 -0.51 -3.35 6.17
C LEU A 301 0.06 -3.01 4.80
N SER A 302 0.01 -3.96 3.87
CA SER A 302 0.24 -3.76 2.43
C SER A 302 -1.05 -3.88 1.63
N ILE A 303 -1.00 -3.36 0.40
CA ILE A 303 -2.09 -3.46 -0.57
C ILE A 303 -1.60 -4.26 -1.77
N PRO A 304 -1.97 -5.54 -1.92
CA PRO A 304 -1.49 -6.39 -3.00
C PRO A 304 -1.72 -5.80 -4.40
N GLY A 305 -0.63 -5.62 -5.12
CA GLY A 305 -0.58 -4.95 -6.43
C GLY A 305 0.35 -3.74 -6.47
N PHE A 306 0.83 -3.31 -5.29
CA PHE A 306 1.75 -2.18 -5.15
C PHE A 306 2.70 -2.41 -3.95
N PRO A 307 4.02 -2.10 -4.07
CA PRO A 307 4.99 -2.36 -3.00
C PRO A 307 4.89 -1.40 -1.82
N GLY A 308 5.27 -1.87 -0.64
CA GLY A 308 5.45 -1.11 0.59
C GLY A 308 4.41 -1.38 1.67
N VAL A 309 4.58 -0.72 2.82
CA VAL A 309 3.70 -0.78 4.01
C VAL A 309 2.99 0.55 4.18
N VAL A 310 1.68 0.56 3.94
CA VAL A 310 0.86 1.79 3.94
C VAL A 310 0.52 2.27 5.35
N ILE A 311 0.24 1.33 6.25
CA ILE A 311 -0.01 1.56 7.68
C ILE A 311 0.82 0.54 8.44
N GLY A 312 1.59 0.97 9.41
CA GLY A 312 2.47 0.07 10.14
C GLY A 312 3.51 0.77 10.98
N HIS A 313 4.63 0.11 11.15
CA HIS A 313 5.73 0.64 11.95
C HIS A 313 7.11 0.18 11.48
N SER A 314 8.11 0.89 11.96
CA SER A 314 9.51 0.48 12.00
C SER A 314 9.97 0.40 13.46
N ASN A 315 11.27 0.21 13.69
CA ASN A 315 11.85 0.35 15.02
C ASN A 315 11.81 1.80 15.58
N TYR A 316 11.51 2.77 14.74
CA TYR A 316 11.59 4.20 15.06
C TYR A 316 10.24 4.90 15.05
N MET A 317 9.38 4.52 14.14
CA MET A 317 8.12 5.20 13.83
C MET A 317 6.96 4.22 13.81
N GLY A 318 5.79 4.70 14.25
CA GLY A 318 4.50 4.07 13.96
C GLY A 318 3.63 5.06 13.20
N TRP A 319 2.93 4.62 12.16
CA TRP A 319 2.10 5.50 11.33
C TRP A 319 0.78 4.87 10.91
N THR A 320 -0.20 5.73 10.79
CA THR A 320 -1.50 5.40 10.20
C THR A 320 -2.04 6.63 9.48
N ASN A 321 -3.01 6.43 8.62
CA ASN A 321 -3.69 7.52 7.94
C ASN A 321 -5.21 7.29 7.87
N THR A 322 -5.95 8.38 7.85
CA THR A 322 -7.38 8.38 7.54
C THR A 322 -7.63 9.24 6.31
N SER A 323 -8.72 8.99 5.57
CA SER A 323 -9.10 9.86 4.45
C SER A 323 -9.23 11.32 4.94
N GLY A 324 -8.59 12.26 4.22
CA GLY A 324 -8.61 13.68 4.56
C GLY A 324 -9.95 14.34 4.30
N VAL A 325 -10.72 13.81 3.35
CA VAL A 325 -12.06 14.30 2.98
C VAL A 325 -12.05 15.75 2.49
N SER A 326 -10.91 16.20 1.96
CA SER A 326 -10.78 17.54 1.42
C SER A 326 -11.40 17.64 0.04
N ASP A 327 -12.01 18.77 -0.24
CA ASP A 327 -12.52 19.12 -1.56
C ASP A 327 -11.35 19.46 -2.49
N ASN A 328 -10.83 18.45 -3.19
CA ASN A 328 -9.65 18.53 -4.06
C ASN A 328 -9.94 18.28 -5.56
N VAL A 329 -11.23 18.33 -5.91
CA VAL A 329 -11.72 18.26 -7.29
C VAL A 329 -12.76 19.33 -7.53
N ASP A 330 -12.48 20.28 -8.40
CA ASP A 330 -13.42 21.32 -8.82
C ASP A 330 -14.00 21.06 -10.21
N VAL A 331 -15.28 21.37 -10.40
CA VAL A 331 -15.95 21.32 -11.70
C VAL A 331 -15.79 22.66 -12.43
N TYR A 332 -15.29 22.60 -13.65
CA TYR A 332 -15.26 23.74 -14.57
C TYR A 332 -16.31 23.59 -15.66
N ILE A 333 -17.01 24.71 -15.95
CA ILE A 333 -17.93 24.80 -17.07
C ILE A 333 -17.23 25.52 -18.23
N ASP A 334 -16.80 24.72 -19.20
CA ASP A 334 -16.11 25.22 -20.40
C ASP A 334 -17.13 25.49 -21.51
N SER A 335 -16.95 26.59 -22.25
CA SER A 335 -17.86 26.98 -23.33
C SER A 335 -17.33 26.50 -24.68
N THR A 336 -18.15 25.75 -25.43
CA THR A 336 -17.79 25.28 -26.78
C THR A 336 -18.16 26.28 -27.86
N GLN A 337 -17.39 26.33 -28.94
CA GLN A 337 -17.66 27.21 -30.11
C GLN A 337 -18.92 26.77 -30.85
N SER A 338 -19.15 25.49 -30.95
CA SER A 338 -20.28 24.88 -31.62
C SER A 338 -20.91 23.77 -30.77
N GLN A 339 -22.05 23.22 -31.24
CA GLN A 339 -22.72 22.11 -30.58
C GLN A 339 -22.06 20.75 -30.82
N ASN A 340 -20.73 20.74 -30.90
CA ASN A 340 -19.91 19.52 -31.00
C ASN A 340 -18.49 19.76 -30.43
N PHE A 341 -17.66 18.73 -30.38
CA PHE A 341 -16.29 18.80 -29.86
C PHE A 341 -15.23 19.17 -30.91
N ASN A 342 -15.60 19.46 -32.18
CA ASN A 342 -14.60 19.66 -33.25
C ASN A 342 -14.03 21.08 -33.30
N ASP A 343 -14.77 22.06 -32.77
CA ASP A 343 -14.44 23.49 -32.94
C ASP A 343 -13.84 24.12 -31.68
N GLY A 344 -13.47 23.28 -30.70
CA GLY A 344 -12.76 23.68 -29.48
C GLY A 344 -13.62 24.33 -28.43
N TYR A 345 -12.94 24.80 -27.36
CA TYR A 345 -13.51 25.45 -26.20
C TYR A 345 -12.80 26.80 -25.91
N TRP A 346 -13.51 27.72 -25.27
CA TRP A 346 -12.99 29.07 -24.99
C TRP A 346 -12.16 29.12 -23.72
N TYR A 347 -10.92 29.66 -23.81
CA TYR A 347 -10.05 29.87 -22.67
C TYR A 347 -9.12 31.09 -22.87
N ASN A 348 -9.05 31.99 -21.90
CA ASN A 348 -8.14 33.16 -21.88
C ASN A 348 -8.16 34.00 -23.17
N GLY A 349 -9.32 34.14 -23.83
CA GLY A 349 -9.45 34.96 -25.04
C GLY A 349 -9.19 34.23 -26.36
N GLU A 350 -8.97 32.93 -26.35
CA GLU A 350 -8.69 32.07 -27.51
C GLU A 350 -9.56 30.81 -27.49
N TRP A 351 -9.75 30.22 -28.70
CA TRP A 351 -10.34 28.90 -28.85
C TRP A 351 -9.22 27.86 -28.83
N LEU A 352 -9.29 26.94 -27.88
CA LEU A 352 -8.37 25.81 -27.73
C LEU A 352 -9.01 24.54 -28.25
N ASP A 353 -8.23 23.66 -28.86
CA ASP A 353 -8.68 22.33 -29.25
C ASP A 353 -8.80 21.42 -28.01
N PHE A 354 -9.79 20.52 -28.02
CA PHE A 354 -9.83 19.44 -27.05
C PHE A 354 -8.69 18.45 -27.30
N GLU A 355 -8.10 17.94 -26.22
CA GLU A 355 -7.32 16.71 -26.31
C GLU A 355 -8.30 15.54 -26.54
N VAL A 356 -8.11 14.81 -27.66
CA VAL A 356 -8.99 13.72 -28.07
C VAL A 356 -8.30 12.39 -27.87
N ILE A 357 -8.87 11.54 -27.02
CA ILE A 357 -8.35 10.20 -26.75
C ILE A 357 -9.37 9.19 -27.24
N THR A 358 -8.91 8.23 -28.05
CA THR A 358 -9.76 7.15 -28.57
C THR A 358 -9.20 5.81 -28.15
N ASP A 359 -10.02 5.06 -27.42
CA ASP A 359 -9.73 3.74 -26.88
C ASP A 359 -10.59 2.66 -27.53
N THR A 360 -10.12 1.43 -27.43
CA THR A 360 -10.91 0.24 -27.75
C THR A 360 -11.12 -0.59 -26.49
N ILE A 361 -12.39 -0.76 -26.11
CA ILE A 361 -12.82 -1.59 -24.98
C ILE A 361 -13.20 -2.95 -25.51
N TYR A 362 -12.44 -3.97 -25.14
CA TYR A 362 -12.67 -5.35 -25.55
C TYR A 362 -13.62 -6.07 -24.61
N THR A 363 -14.44 -6.94 -25.16
CA THR A 363 -15.25 -7.92 -24.43
C THR A 363 -14.95 -9.31 -24.97
N TYR A 364 -15.41 -10.36 -24.28
CA TYR A 364 -15.28 -11.73 -24.79
C TYR A 364 -16.08 -11.98 -26.09
N SER A 365 -16.97 -11.09 -26.49
CA SER A 365 -17.84 -11.22 -27.69
C SER A 365 -17.60 -10.17 -28.76
N GLY A 366 -16.72 -9.18 -28.53
CA GLY A 366 -16.47 -8.11 -29.49
C GLY A 366 -15.67 -6.96 -28.90
N TYR A 367 -15.90 -5.75 -29.40
CA TYR A 367 -15.28 -4.53 -28.89
C TYR A 367 -16.16 -3.32 -29.14
N GLU A 368 -15.92 -2.27 -28.34
CA GLU A 368 -16.50 -0.93 -28.54
C GLU A 368 -15.39 0.11 -28.64
N VAL A 369 -15.55 1.06 -29.59
CA VAL A 369 -14.65 2.21 -29.70
C VAL A 369 -15.21 3.34 -28.85
N PHE A 370 -14.40 3.83 -27.93
CA PHE A 370 -14.76 4.88 -26.98
C PHE A 370 -13.85 6.10 -27.19
N THR A 371 -14.45 7.26 -27.46
CA THR A 371 -13.73 8.53 -27.59
C THR A 371 -14.13 9.44 -26.43
N HIS A 372 -13.14 10.00 -25.75
CA HIS A 372 -13.32 10.95 -24.68
C HIS A 372 -12.39 12.15 -24.83
N TYR A 373 -12.64 13.18 -24.06
CA TYR A 373 -12.05 14.50 -24.28
C TYR A 373 -11.46 15.03 -22.98
N ARG A 374 -10.45 15.90 -23.12
CA ARG A 374 -9.92 16.70 -22.02
C ARG A 374 -9.84 18.16 -22.43
N THR A 375 -10.08 19.04 -21.47
CA THR A 375 -9.75 20.48 -21.56
C THR A 375 -8.45 20.74 -20.81
N ILE A 376 -8.03 22.00 -20.75
CA ILE A 376 -6.89 22.42 -19.92
C ILE A 376 -7.13 22.14 -18.41
N HIS A 377 -8.40 22.07 -17.99
CA HIS A 377 -8.77 21.77 -16.62
C HIS A 377 -8.64 20.27 -16.30
N GLY A 378 -8.80 19.40 -17.30
CA GLY A 378 -8.69 17.95 -17.19
C GLY A 378 -9.79 17.20 -17.91
N PRO A 379 -10.18 15.98 -17.44
CA PRO A 379 -11.12 15.14 -18.16
C PRO A 379 -12.53 15.72 -18.20
N VAL A 380 -13.12 15.71 -19.40
CA VAL A 380 -14.53 16.03 -19.60
C VAL A 380 -15.37 14.83 -19.21
N PHE A 381 -16.17 14.97 -18.15
CA PHE A 381 -16.99 13.88 -17.62
C PHE A 381 -18.45 13.94 -18.11
N SER A 382 -18.95 15.14 -18.51
CA SER A 382 -20.28 15.34 -19.05
C SER A 382 -20.30 16.55 -20.00
N ALA A 383 -21.37 16.70 -20.79
CA ALA A 383 -21.54 17.84 -21.71
C ALA A 383 -23.03 18.07 -22.03
N TYR A 384 -23.42 19.34 -22.14
CA TYR A 384 -24.71 19.74 -22.70
C TYR A 384 -24.48 20.67 -23.91
N LEU A 385 -24.18 20.07 -25.02
CA LEU A 385 -23.83 20.78 -26.26
C LEU A 385 -24.92 21.74 -26.82
N PRO A 386 -26.24 21.51 -26.62
CA PRO A 386 -27.26 22.50 -26.99
C PRO A 386 -27.07 23.86 -26.31
N SER A 387 -26.50 23.91 -25.10
CA SER A 387 -26.14 25.15 -24.39
C SER A 387 -24.67 25.53 -24.54
N HIS A 388 -23.92 24.86 -25.40
CA HIS A 388 -22.49 25.08 -25.59
C HIS A 388 -21.67 24.89 -24.29
N GLN A 389 -22.05 23.91 -23.45
CA GLN A 389 -21.39 23.64 -22.18
C GLN A 389 -20.78 22.24 -22.18
N VAL A 390 -19.55 22.15 -21.70
CA VAL A 390 -18.90 20.89 -21.27
C VAL A 390 -18.45 21.05 -19.83
N TYR A 391 -18.42 19.93 -19.13
CA TYR A 391 -18.10 19.86 -17.70
C TYR A 391 -16.85 19.04 -17.51
N SER A 392 -15.79 19.68 -17.02
CA SER A 392 -14.50 19.06 -16.78
C SER A 392 -14.13 19.06 -15.30
N TYR A 393 -13.40 18.04 -14.86
CA TYR A 393 -12.80 18.00 -13.54
C TYR A 393 -11.40 18.60 -13.56
N LYS A 394 -11.12 19.51 -12.61
CA LYS A 394 -9.77 19.94 -12.26
C LYS A 394 -9.41 19.33 -10.92
N MET A 395 -8.36 18.52 -10.90
CA MET A 395 -7.95 17.77 -9.72
C MET A 395 -6.58 18.26 -9.27
N THR A 396 -6.40 18.49 -7.95
CA THR A 396 -5.13 18.97 -7.38
C THR A 396 -3.97 18.02 -7.65
N PHE A 397 -4.26 16.74 -7.70
CA PHE A 397 -3.32 15.63 -7.82
C PHE A 397 -3.16 15.12 -9.27
N TRP A 398 -3.79 15.77 -10.26
CA TRP A 398 -3.75 15.31 -11.66
C TRP A 398 -2.31 15.10 -12.15
N LYS A 399 -1.99 13.88 -12.61
CA LYS A 399 -0.64 13.41 -13.01
C LYS A 399 0.40 13.38 -11.89
N LYS A 400 -0.01 13.46 -10.61
CA LYS A 400 0.88 13.43 -9.45
C LYS A 400 0.62 12.29 -8.48
N GLU A 401 -0.46 11.52 -8.65
CA GLU A 401 -0.87 10.48 -7.71
C GLU A 401 0.25 9.50 -7.38
N ILE A 402 1.07 9.14 -8.39
CA ILE A 402 2.15 8.18 -8.20
C ILE A 402 3.34 8.76 -7.40
N GLU A 403 3.42 10.10 -7.20
CA GLU A 403 4.37 10.70 -6.26
C GLU A 403 4.12 10.24 -4.82
N SER A 404 2.89 9.74 -4.52
CA SER A 404 2.60 9.08 -3.25
C SER A 404 3.53 7.89 -2.96
N THR A 405 4.21 7.35 -3.95
CA THR A 405 5.21 6.29 -3.77
C THR A 405 6.53 6.81 -3.24
N ASN A 406 6.93 8.02 -3.65
CA ASN A 406 8.08 8.71 -3.05
C ASN A 406 7.80 8.99 -1.57
N TYR A 407 6.58 9.49 -1.25
CA TYR A 407 6.14 9.63 0.13
C TYR A 407 6.28 8.32 0.90
N LEU A 408 5.68 7.24 0.41
CA LEU A 408 5.62 5.95 1.13
C LEU A 408 7.01 5.40 1.43
N TYR A 409 7.91 5.43 0.45
CA TYR A 409 9.27 4.93 0.63
C TYR A 409 10.07 5.76 1.65
N ASN A 410 9.96 7.10 1.59
CA ASN A 410 10.62 7.97 2.56
C ASN A 410 10.00 7.82 3.96
N ALA A 411 8.68 7.66 4.07
CA ALA A 411 7.99 7.43 5.33
C ALA A 411 8.43 6.13 6.02
N MET A 412 8.57 5.04 5.26
CA MET A 412 9.07 3.76 5.77
C MET A 412 10.51 3.85 6.30
N LYS A 413 11.32 4.78 5.81
CA LYS A 413 12.72 5.00 6.23
C LYS A 413 12.88 6.06 7.31
N ALA A 414 11.83 6.82 7.62
CA ALA A 414 11.90 7.87 8.63
C ALA A 414 12.25 7.30 10.01
N THR A 415 13.11 8.01 10.74
CA THR A 415 13.58 7.63 12.08
C THR A 415 13.07 8.56 13.19
N ASN A 416 12.40 9.64 12.81
CA ASN A 416 11.81 10.63 13.71
C ASN A 416 10.68 11.38 13.00
N ILE A 417 9.91 12.17 13.77
CA ILE A 417 8.76 12.93 13.28
C ILE A 417 9.14 13.92 12.17
N ASP A 418 10.28 14.61 12.27
CA ASP A 418 10.71 15.63 11.29
C ASP A 418 11.01 14.98 9.92
N GLU A 419 11.62 13.81 9.90
CA GLU A 419 11.86 13.04 8.67
C GLU A 419 10.54 12.54 8.07
N PHE A 420 9.61 12.11 8.91
CA PHE A 420 8.28 11.69 8.46
C PHE A 420 7.47 12.87 7.88
N GLU A 421 7.52 14.04 8.51
CA GLU A 421 6.92 15.28 7.97
C GLU A 421 7.48 15.61 6.58
N ASN A 422 8.82 15.52 6.40
CA ASN A 422 9.43 15.74 5.10
C ASN A 422 8.96 14.72 4.05
N ALA A 423 8.65 13.49 4.44
CA ALA A 423 8.03 12.54 3.55
C ALA A 423 6.60 12.95 3.18
N ILE A 424 5.77 13.38 4.14
CA ILE A 424 4.38 13.82 3.88
C ILE A 424 4.31 14.96 2.85
N LYS A 425 5.31 15.87 2.82
CA LYS A 425 5.39 16.95 1.83
C LYS A 425 5.41 16.45 0.38
N LEU A 426 5.77 15.19 0.16
CA LEU A 426 5.76 14.54 -1.16
C LEU A 426 4.41 13.90 -1.51
N ALA A 427 3.46 13.83 -0.57
CA ALA A 427 2.18 13.18 -0.78
C ALA A 427 1.17 14.12 -1.44
N PRO A 428 0.70 13.86 -2.68
CA PRO A 428 -0.24 14.75 -3.35
C PRO A 428 -1.70 14.54 -2.93
N MET A 429 -2.01 13.39 -2.33
CA MET A 429 -3.39 12.99 -1.98
C MET A 429 -3.75 13.43 -0.58
N SER A 430 -5.01 13.86 -0.39
CA SER A 430 -5.49 14.32 0.90
C SER A 430 -5.75 13.16 1.86
N PHE A 431 -4.87 13.07 2.88
CA PHE A 431 -5.01 12.19 4.03
C PHE A 431 -4.71 12.94 5.32
N ASN A 432 -5.30 12.47 6.41
CA ASN A 432 -4.89 12.81 7.75
C ASN A 432 -3.82 11.81 8.19
N TYR A 433 -2.59 12.26 8.34
CA TYR A 433 -1.45 11.45 8.79
C TYR A 433 -1.33 11.56 10.29
N ILE A 434 -1.30 10.43 10.98
CA ILE A 434 -1.12 10.32 12.43
C ILE A 434 0.08 9.43 12.67
N VAL A 435 1.03 9.91 13.45
CA VAL A 435 2.30 9.21 13.68
C VAL A 435 2.73 9.28 15.13
N ILE A 436 3.56 8.31 15.51
CA ILE A 436 4.31 8.29 16.77
C ILE A 436 5.77 8.00 16.48
N ASP A 437 6.67 8.43 17.36
CA ASP A 437 8.07 8.00 17.35
C ASP A 437 8.46 7.28 18.65
N ASN A 438 9.61 6.60 18.62
CA ASN A 438 10.14 5.86 19.76
C ASN A 438 10.67 6.76 20.91
N ASN A 439 10.67 8.09 20.74
CA ASN A 439 10.98 9.07 21.77
C ASN A 439 9.73 9.53 22.52
N GLY A 440 8.56 9.00 22.18
CA GLY A 440 7.29 9.33 22.81
C GLY A 440 6.57 10.53 22.22
N ASN A 441 7.03 11.05 21.07
CA ASN A 441 6.36 12.11 20.34
C ASN A 441 5.20 11.60 19.52
N ILE A 442 4.22 12.49 19.28
CA ILE A 442 3.06 12.25 18.41
C ILE A 442 2.92 13.40 17.42
N GLY A 443 2.47 13.11 16.20
CA GLY A 443 2.26 14.12 15.16
C GLY A 443 0.97 13.91 14.39
N TYR A 444 0.41 15.02 13.88
CA TYR A 444 -0.75 15.05 13.02
C TYR A 444 -0.55 16.05 11.87
N TRP A 445 -0.83 15.63 10.64
CA TRP A 445 -0.82 16.47 9.44
C TRP A 445 -2.03 16.18 8.57
N HIS A 446 -2.74 17.24 8.17
CA HIS A 446 -3.73 17.19 7.11
C HIS A 446 -3.01 17.44 5.77
N GLY A 447 -2.38 16.39 5.23
CA GLY A 447 -1.50 16.51 4.06
C GLY A 447 -2.25 16.40 2.73
N GLY A 448 -1.51 16.60 1.66
CA GLY A 448 -1.97 16.59 0.28
C GLY A 448 -1.86 17.96 -0.39
N LEU A 449 -2.15 18.00 -1.68
CA LEU A 449 -2.23 19.24 -2.44
C LEU A 449 -3.63 19.83 -2.28
N HIS A 450 -3.70 21.03 -1.73
CA HIS A 450 -4.92 21.80 -1.54
C HIS A 450 -4.87 23.06 -2.41
N GLN A 451 -5.89 23.23 -3.27
CA GLN A 451 -5.94 24.35 -4.18
C GLN A 451 -6.17 25.68 -3.45
N ASP A 452 -5.44 26.68 -3.88
CA ASP A 452 -5.66 28.07 -3.49
C ASP A 452 -6.67 28.71 -4.46
N ARG A 453 -7.97 28.58 -4.16
CA ARG A 453 -9.05 29.14 -4.99
C ARG A 453 -9.01 30.65 -5.00
N THR A 454 -9.25 31.27 -6.15
CA THR A 454 -9.34 32.72 -6.28
C THR A 454 -10.41 33.32 -5.37
N ASP A 455 -10.11 34.42 -4.71
CA ASP A 455 -11.07 35.13 -3.87
C ASP A 455 -12.37 35.44 -4.63
N GLY A 456 -13.50 35.14 -3.98
CA GLY A 456 -14.82 35.33 -4.56
C GLY A 456 -15.35 34.12 -5.34
N VAL A 457 -14.58 33.03 -5.49
CA VAL A 457 -15.07 31.79 -6.11
C VAL A 457 -15.53 30.83 -5.04
N HIS A 458 -16.79 30.38 -5.12
CA HIS A 458 -17.40 29.54 -4.10
C HIS A 458 -16.96 28.08 -4.26
N PRO A 459 -16.37 27.42 -3.25
CA PRO A 459 -15.81 26.08 -3.38
C PRO A 459 -16.84 24.99 -3.69
N TYR A 460 -18.11 25.21 -3.39
CA TYR A 460 -19.19 24.24 -3.64
C TYR A 460 -19.94 24.47 -4.94
N LEU A 461 -19.51 25.40 -5.77
CA LEU A 461 -20.21 25.73 -7.03
C LEU A 461 -19.25 25.70 -8.20
N PRO A 462 -19.73 25.35 -9.42
CA PRO A 462 -18.86 25.22 -10.57
C PRO A 462 -18.11 26.50 -10.91
N HIS A 463 -16.89 26.37 -11.36
CA HIS A 463 -16.02 27.45 -11.82
C HIS A 463 -16.23 27.75 -13.32
N LYS A 464 -15.99 28.97 -13.72
CA LYS A 464 -15.94 29.33 -15.15
C LYS A 464 -14.68 28.77 -15.79
N GLY A 465 -14.86 28.08 -16.91
CA GLY A 465 -13.75 27.53 -17.68
C GLY A 465 -13.09 28.52 -18.62
N ASP A 466 -13.39 29.83 -18.53
CA ASP A 466 -12.85 30.88 -19.41
C ASP A 466 -11.49 31.45 -18.97
N GLY A 467 -10.91 30.93 -17.89
CA GLY A 467 -9.65 31.38 -17.31
C GLY A 467 -9.78 32.46 -16.22
N SER A 468 -11.01 32.95 -15.95
CA SER A 468 -11.22 34.01 -14.95
C SER A 468 -11.33 33.50 -13.51
N GLU A 469 -11.56 32.21 -13.31
CA GLU A 469 -11.77 31.57 -12.02
C GLU A 469 -10.74 30.43 -11.76
N GLU A 470 -9.52 30.62 -12.27
CA GLU A 470 -8.42 29.68 -12.07
C GLU A 470 -7.94 29.66 -10.60
N TRP A 471 -7.36 28.55 -10.16
CA TRP A 471 -6.62 28.50 -8.92
C TRP A 471 -5.40 29.39 -8.93
N GLY A 472 -5.10 30.06 -7.82
CA GLY A 472 -3.87 30.83 -7.62
C GLY A 472 -2.62 29.96 -7.46
N GLY A 473 -2.79 28.66 -7.34
CA GLY A 473 -1.77 27.67 -7.06
C GLY A 473 -2.24 26.68 -6.01
N PHE A 474 -1.32 26.25 -5.16
CA PHE A 474 -1.60 25.41 -4.00
C PHE A 474 -1.28 26.15 -2.72
N ILE A 475 -2.00 25.81 -1.64
CA ILE A 475 -1.72 26.28 -0.30
C ILE A 475 -0.39 25.69 0.16
N ASP A 476 0.49 26.51 0.73
CA ASP A 476 1.79 26.06 1.23
C ASP A 476 1.58 25.00 2.34
N PHE A 477 2.43 23.98 2.36
CA PHE A 477 2.32 22.88 3.34
C PHE A 477 2.31 23.35 4.78
N GLU A 478 3.10 24.37 5.09
CA GLU A 478 3.22 24.96 6.41
C GLU A 478 1.94 25.69 6.87
N ASP A 479 1.03 26.03 5.94
CA ASP A 479 -0.26 26.66 6.22
C ASP A 479 -1.40 25.65 6.36
N LEU A 480 -1.13 24.35 6.13
CA LEU A 480 -2.11 23.28 6.32
C LEU A 480 -2.32 22.96 7.81
N PRO A 481 -3.49 22.41 8.20
CA PRO A 481 -3.71 21.97 9.57
C PRO A 481 -2.70 20.88 9.98
N GLN A 482 -1.87 21.19 10.95
CA GLN A 482 -0.81 20.31 11.44
C GLN A 482 -0.41 20.63 12.87
N GLY A 483 0.18 19.67 13.57
CA GLY A 483 0.72 19.87 14.90
C GLY A 483 1.43 18.63 15.44
N ASP A 484 2.34 18.87 16.35
CA ASP A 484 3.05 17.84 17.10
C ASP A 484 2.79 17.99 18.60
N ASN A 485 2.94 16.92 19.35
CA ASN A 485 2.92 16.88 20.82
C ASN A 485 1.78 17.71 21.44
N SER A 486 0.55 17.45 21.02
CA SER A 486 -0.66 18.12 21.50
C SER A 486 -0.66 18.34 23.00
N THR A 487 -1.11 19.53 23.44
CA THR A 487 -1.19 19.91 24.88
C THR A 487 -2.12 19.03 25.70
N ILE A 488 -3.09 18.35 25.05
CA ILE A 488 -3.97 17.36 25.69
C ILE A 488 -3.39 15.94 25.69
N GLY A 489 -2.22 15.75 25.07
CA GLY A 489 -1.48 14.50 25.06
C GLY A 489 -1.96 13.47 24.05
N TYR A 490 -2.84 13.80 23.12
CA TYR A 490 -3.27 12.90 22.07
C TYR A 490 -3.75 13.63 20.81
N PHE A 491 -3.82 12.89 19.69
CA PHE A 491 -4.59 13.23 18.50
C PHE A 491 -5.58 12.10 18.23
N ALA A 492 -6.79 12.43 17.80
CA ALA A 492 -7.79 11.46 17.36
C ALA A 492 -8.49 11.97 16.11
N ASN A 493 -8.67 11.09 15.14
CA ASN A 493 -9.34 11.43 13.90
C ASN A 493 -10.28 10.29 13.44
N TYR A 494 -11.50 10.68 13.04
CA TYR A 494 -12.49 9.77 12.46
C TYR A 494 -13.04 10.37 11.15
N ASN A 495 -12.15 10.79 10.25
CA ASN A 495 -12.45 11.55 9.03
C ASN A 495 -13.19 12.87 9.32
N ASN A 496 -13.02 13.41 10.50
CA ASN A 496 -13.62 14.67 10.94
C ASN A 496 -12.76 15.85 10.49
N LYS A 497 -13.30 17.05 10.66
CA LYS A 497 -12.66 18.30 10.31
C LYS A 497 -11.26 18.42 10.97
N PRO A 498 -10.22 18.81 10.23
CA PRO A 498 -8.86 18.85 10.78
C PRO A 498 -8.67 19.94 11.85
N ALA A 499 -9.22 21.15 11.64
CA ALA A 499 -9.11 22.30 12.55
C ALA A 499 -10.33 23.20 12.43
N SER A 500 -10.69 23.93 13.50
CA SER A 500 -11.86 24.81 13.53
C SER A 500 -11.76 25.97 12.53
N TRP A 501 -10.55 26.44 12.28
CA TRP A 501 -10.23 27.54 11.37
C TRP A 501 -10.07 27.10 9.91
N TRP A 502 -9.91 25.80 9.61
CA TRP A 502 -9.76 25.28 8.26
C TRP A 502 -11.07 25.40 7.48
N ASN A 503 -11.01 26.05 6.32
CA ASN A 503 -12.19 26.45 5.57
C ASN A 503 -11.89 26.49 4.06
N ASN A 504 -11.40 25.39 3.49
CA ASN A 504 -11.04 25.31 2.07
C ASN A 504 -12.10 24.54 1.23
N GLY A 505 -13.35 24.51 1.67
CA GLY A 505 -14.41 23.83 0.95
C GLY A 505 -14.42 22.32 1.16
N ASP A 506 -13.89 21.85 2.28
CA ASP A 506 -14.02 20.45 2.65
C ASP A 506 -15.50 20.04 2.56
N LEU A 507 -15.74 18.87 2.02
CA LEU A 507 -17.11 18.35 1.90
C LEU A 507 -17.78 18.52 3.24
N GLY A 508 -18.81 19.34 3.30
CA GLY A 508 -19.50 19.71 4.52
C GLY A 508 -19.80 18.54 5.45
N PRO A 509 -20.47 18.71 6.58
CA PRO A 509 -20.58 17.72 7.64
C PRO A 509 -21.16 16.36 7.20
N TRP A 510 -21.47 16.19 5.93
CA TRP A 510 -22.14 15.02 5.39
C TRP A 510 -21.44 14.43 4.18
N ILE A 511 -20.97 13.18 4.28
CA ILE A 511 -20.60 12.35 3.15
C ILE A 511 -21.61 11.21 3.04
N ASN A 512 -22.24 11.06 1.87
CA ASN A 512 -23.21 9.98 1.61
C ASN A 512 -24.30 9.86 2.68
N GLY A 513 -24.77 10.99 3.24
CA GLY A 513 -25.79 11.00 4.28
C GLY A 513 -25.29 10.71 5.70
N ILE A 514 -23.98 10.59 5.90
CA ILE A 514 -23.38 10.36 7.21
C ILE A 514 -22.74 11.68 7.70
N SER A 515 -23.13 12.13 8.92
CA SER A 515 -22.45 13.26 9.57
C SER A 515 -21.02 12.87 9.93
N LEU A 516 -20.07 13.71 9.53
CA LEU A 516 -18.67 13.59 9.93
C LEU A 516 -18.33 14.45 11.16
N CYS A 517 -19.25 15.35 11.55
CA CYS A 517 -19.00 16.29 12.64
C CYS A 517 -18.81 15.61 13.98
N ASP A 518 -19.68 14.66 14.32
CA ASP A 518 -19.78 14.08 15.66
C ASP A 518 -19.11 12.71 15.79
N ARG A 519 -18.56 12.18 14.69
CA ARG A 519 -18.01 10.82 14.69
C ARG A 519 -16.83 10.66 15.66
N ASN A 520 -16.02 11.69 15.79
CA ASN A 520 -14.83 11.66 16.62
C ASN A 520 -15.12 11.83 18.13
N ASP A 521 -16.32 12.31 18.50
CA ASP A 521 -16.69 12.57 19.91
C ASP A 521 -16.54 11.33 20.78
N LEU A 522 -16.98 10.16 20.27
CA LEU A 522 -16.88 8.91 21.03
C LEU A 522 -15.45 8.53 21.35
N ILE A 523 -14.52 8.75 20.42
CA ILE A 523 -13.09 8.46 20.63
C ILE A 523 -12.50 9.46 21.61
N THR A 524 -12.74 10.75 21.41
CA THR A 524 -12.19 11.82 22.26
C THR A 524 -12.76 11.76 23.67
N ASP A 525 -14.06 11.48 23.85
CA ASP A 525 -14.70 11.34 25.15
C ASP A 525 -14.12 10.14 25.91
N TYR A 526 -13.91 9.00 25.23
CA TYR A 526 -13.28 7.83 25.86
C TYR A 526 -11.85 8.15 26.29
N ILE A 527 -11.02 8.71 25.43
CA ILE A 527 -9.64 9.08 25.77
C ILE A 527 -9.61 10.11 26.91
N ALA A 528 -10.49 11.11 26.87
CA ALA A 528 -10.56 12.17 27.90
C ALA A 528 -11.02 11.63 29.28
N SER A 529 -11.83 10.56 29.30
CA SER A 529 -12.31 9.93 30.54
C SER A 529 -11.20 9.27 31.37
N LEU A 530 -10.08 8.92 30.75
CA LEU A 530 -8.94 8.27 31.38
C LEU A 530 -7.85 9.29 31.73
N ASN A 531 -7.22 9.18 32.88
CA ASN A 531 -6.06 10.04 33.23
C ASN A 531 -4.82 9.64 32.43
N LEU A 532 -4.47 8.38 32.48
CA LEU A 532 -3.41 7.75 31.70
C LEU A 532 -4.01 6.52 31.00
N MET A 533 -3.47 6.22 29.83
CA MET A 533 -3.90 5.07 29.01
C MET A 533 -2.85 3.98 29.00
N THR A 534 -3.32 2.74 28.98
CA THR A 534 -2.53 1.56 28.66
C THR A 534 -2.73 1.16 27.21
N LEU A 535 -1.90 0.28 26.67
CA LEU A 535 -2.10 -0.28 25.33
C LEU A 535 -3.43 -1.05 25.22
N ASP A 536 -3.88 -1.69 26.31
CA ASP A 536 -5.20 -2.33 26.34
C ASP A 536 -6.35 -1.31 26.24
N ASP A 537 -6.21 -0.11 26.81
CA ASP A 537 -7.19 0.95 26.62
C ASP A 537 -7.23 1.41 25.15
N VAL A 538 -6.08 1.48 24.48
CA VAL A 538 -5.98 1.81 23.04
C VAL A 538 -6.66 0.73 22.19
N LYS A 539 -6.40 -0.56 22.47
CA LYS A 539 -7.05 -1.70 21.80
C LYS A 539 -8.58 -1.71 22.01
N ASN A 540 -9.06 -1.15 23.12
CA ASN A 540 -10.49 -1.09 23.43
C ASN A 540 -11.25 0.07 22.75
N ILE A 541 -10.58 0.99 22.06
CA ILE A 541 -11.26 2.09 21.35
C ILE A 541 -12.27 1.55 20.33
N PRO A 542 -11.94 0.62 19.41
CA PRO A 542 -12.89 0.06 18.46
C PRO A 542 -14.12 -0.55 19.12
N TYR A 543 -13.94 -1.31 20.18
CA TYR A 543 -15.04 -1.88 20.96
C TYR A 543 -15.93 -0.80 21.58
N THR A 544 -15.32 0.24 22.16
CA THR A 544 -16.05 1.33 22.83
C THR A 544 -16.93 2.13 21.88
N ILE A 545 -16.45 2.38 20.66
CA ILE A 545 -17.21 3.08 19.61
C ILE A 545 -18.12 2.14 18.82
N ASN A 546 -18.07 0.83 19.09
CA ASN A 546 -18.79 -0.23 18.38
C ASN A 546 -18.58 -0.18 16.86
N ASP A 547 -17.35 0.06 16.42
CA ASP A 547 -16.97 0.07 15.02
C ASP A 547 -15.66 -0.71 14.78
N HIS A 548 -15.71 -1.66 13.85
CA HIS A 548 -14.55 -2.44 13.44
C HIS A 548 -13.90 -1.81 12.21
N GLY A 549 -12.58 -1.68 12.23
CA GLY A 549 -11.80 -1.52 11.02
C GLY A 549 -11.76 -2.83 10.21
N THR A 550 -11.39 -2.75 8.94
CA THR A 550 -11.08 -3.94 8.12
C THR A 550 -9.73 -4.53 8.52
N TYR A 551 -8.82 -3.68 8.93
CA TYR A 551 -7.57 -3.97 9.60
C TYR A 551 -7.55 -3.15 10.88
N GLN A 552 -7.05 -3.72 11.97
CA GLN A 552 -6.88 -3.01 13.23
C GLN A 552 -5.45 -3.23 13.71
N TYR A 553 -4.85 -2.16 14.17
CA TYR A 553 -3.46 -2.11 14.54
C TYR A 553 -3.29 -1.21 15.76
N ALA A 554 -2.74 -1.73 16.84
CA ALA A 554 -2.43 -1.02 18.08
C ALA A 554 -0.97 -1.27 18.46
N LEU A 555 -0.17 -0.21 18.48
CA LEU A 555 1.27 -0.25 18.74
C LEU A 555 1.61 0.58 19.98
N GLU A 556 2.48 0.07 20.82
CA GLU A 556 3.25 0.85 21.79
C GLU A 556 4.73 0.83 21.35
N LEU A 557 5.32 1.99 21.16
CA LEU A 557 6.67 2.14 20.64
C LEU A 557 7.59 2.81 21.64
N SER A 558 8.72 2.17 21.94
CA SER A 558 9.80 2.69 22.77
C SER A 558 11.15 2.56 22.05
N ILE A 559 12.20 3.16 22.62
CA ILE A 559 13.56 3.06 22.07
C ILE A 559 14.05 1.60 21.98
N ASN A 560 13.55 0.72 22.82
CA ASN A 560 14.06 -0.65 22.93
C ASN A 560 13.10 -1.72 22.37
N GLU A 561 11.84 -1.38 22.17
CA GLU A 561 10.81 -2.37 21.89
C GLU A 561 9.61 -1.75 21.16
N ALA A 562 9.06 -2.51 20.21
CA ALA A 562 7.76 -2.28 19.62
C ALA A 562 6.83 -3.42 20.06
N ILE A 563 5.69 -3.09 20.66
CA ILE A 563 4.65 -4.06 21.05
C ILE A 563 3.48 -3.84 20.09
N ASP A 564 3.36 -4.71 19.10
CA ASP A 564 2.36 -4.63 18.04
C ASP A 564 1.27 -5.69 18.23
N TYR A 565 0.03 -5.23 18.26
CA TYR A 565 -1.18 -6.04 18.22
C TYR A 565 -2.00 -5.67 17.02
N ASN A 566 -2.26 -6.64 16.13
CA ASN A 566 -3.03 -6.38 14.93
C ASN A 566 -4.02 -7.50 14.59
N ILE A 567 -4.89 -7.24 13.64
CA ILE A 567 -5.81 -8.21 13.07
C ILE A 567 -6.22 -7.80 11.66
N ASN A 568 -6.19 -8.75 10.71
CA ASN A 568 -6.55 -8.57 9.31
C ASN A 568 -7.58 -9.63 8.87
N PRO A 569 -8.84 -9.53 9.33
CA PRO A 569 -9.87 -10.51 8.99
C PRO A 569 -10.29 -10.43 7.51
N PRO A 570 -10.68 -11.55 6.91
CA PRO A 570 -10.78 -12.88 7.50
C PRO A 570 -9.45 -13.63 7.62
N GLY A 571 -8.41 -13.25 6.90
CA GLY A 571 -7.08 -13.87 6.89
C GLY A 571 -6.20 -13.36 5.74
N GLN A 572 -4.97 -13.88 5.63
CA GLN A 572 -3.96 -13.38 4.68
C GLN A 572 -4.17 -13.87 3.24
N SER A 573 -4.65 -15.11 3.04
CA SER A 573 -4.59 -15.76 1.74
C SER A 573 -5.96 -15.91 1.06
N ALA A 574 -6.03 -15.55 -0.22
CA ALA A 574 -7.17 -15.82 -1.12
C ALA A 574 -6.95 -17.06 -1.98
N PHE A 575 -5.82 -17.73 -1.83
CA PHE A 575 -5.44 -18.84 -2.73
C PHE A 575 -6.37 -20.03 -2.61
N ILE A 576 -6.91 -20.46 -3.77
CA ILE A 576 -7.67 -21.69 -3.94
C ILE A 576 -6.96 -22.51 -5.03
N ASN A 577 -6.49 -23.70 -4.70
CA ASN A 577 -5.78 -24.52 -5.67
C ASN A 577 -6.73 -25.12 -6.73
N MET A 578 -6.15 -25.75 -7.77
CA MET A 578 -6.89 -26.38 -8.88
C MET A 578 -7.84 -27.51 -8.46
N MET A 579 -7.77 -28.00 -7.23
CA MET A 579 -8.69 -28.98 -6.64
C MET A 579 -9.80 -28.34 -5.80
N GLY A 580 -9.85 -27.00 -5.73
CA GLY A 580 -10.83 -26.25 -4.95
C GLY A 580 -10.52 -26.19 -3.46
N VAL A 581 -9.29 -26.49 -3.03
CA VAL A 581 -8.88 -26.42 -1.63
C VAL A 581 -8.34 -25.02 -1.34
N ARG A 582 -8.91 -24.35 -0.33
CA ARG A 582 -8.48 -23.04 0.15
C ARG A 582 -7.20 -23.15 0.98
N SER A 583 -6.43 -22.07 1.05
CA SER A 583 -5.36 -21.91 2.03
C SER A 583 -5.90 -21.99 3.46
N GLU A 584 -5.12 -22.50 4.38
CA GLU A 584 -5.45 -22.49 5.81
C GLU A 584 -5.55 -21.07 6.37
N HIS A 585 -4.82 -20.11 5.76
CA HIS A 585 -4.81 -18.71 6.15
C HIS A 585 -5.90 -17.86 5.46
N THR A 586 -6.99 -18.48 4.98
CA THR A 586 -8.11 -17.73 4.38
C THR A 586 -9.06 -17.16 5.44
N TYR A 587 -9.25 -17.87 6.56
CA TYR A 587 -10.24 -17.52 7.59
C TYR A 587 -9.71 -17.62 9.03
N ASP A 588 -8.43 -17.78 9.21
CA ASP A 588 -7.81 -18.06 10.52
C ASP A 588 -7.88 -16.87 11.50
N GLN A 589 -8.02 -15.65 10.99
CA GLN A 589 -8.17 -14.46 11.85
C GLN A 589 -9.63 -14.08 12.13
N TRP A 590 -10.61 -14.70 11.46
CA TRP A 590 -12.02 -14.39 11.67
C TRP A 590 -12.51 -14.67 13.12
N PRO A 591 -12.12 -15.78 13.77
CA PRO A 591 -12.52 -16.05 15.16
C PRO A 591 -12.01 -15.00 16.15
N LEU A 592 -10.82 -14.46 15.95
CA LEU A 592 -10.27 -13.38 16.80
C LEU A 592 -11.09 -12.10 16.62
N HIS A 593 -11.40 -11.73 15.39
CA HIS A 593 -12.18 -10.55 15.07
C HIS A 593 -13.59 -10.58 15.70
N GLU A 594 -14.28 -11.73 15.64
CA GLU A 594 -15.61 -11.90 16.27
C GLU A 594 -15.57 -11.73 17.79
N GLN A 595 -14.43 -11.99 18.43
CA GLN A 595 -14.22 -11.88 19.86
C GLN A 595 -13.60 -10.58 20.32
N TRP A 596 -13.32 -9.64 19.38
CA TRP A 596 -12.58 -8.40 19.64
C TRP A 596 -11.17 -8.65 20.17
N GLU A 597 -10.55 -9.74 19.74
CA GLU A 597 -9.19 -10.12 20.12
C GLU A 597 -8.22 -9.75 19.00
N TYR A 598 -6.98 -9.52 19.38
CA TYR A 598 -5.87 -9.20 18.49
C TYR A 598 -4.82 -10.31 18.61
N LYS A 599 -4.10 -10.56 17.53
CA LYS A 599 -2.86 -11.33 17.58
C LYS A 599 -1.69 -10.38 17.90
N GLU A 600 -0.72 -10.88 18.67
CA GLU A 600 0.57 -10.21 18.85
C GLU A 600 1.44 -10.51 17.63
N GLN A 601 2.00 -9.48 17.04
CA GLN A 601 2.95 -9.64 15.93
C GLN A 601 4.37 -9.59 16.48
N LEU A 602 5.13 -10.67 16.27
CA LEU A 602 6.53 -10.76 16.67
C LEU A 602 7.40 -10.07 15.61
N PHE A 603 7.55 -8.76 15.73
CA PHE A 603 8.36 -7.95 14.84
C PHE A 603 9.85 -8.20 15.13
N GLY A 604 10.59 -8.71 14.12
CA GLY A 604 12.03 -8.95 14.20
C GLY A 604 12.49 -10.18 14.98
N GLU A 605 11.68 -10.78 15.87
CA GLU A 605 12.09 -11.95 16.67
C GLU A 605 12.22 -13.24 15.85
N THR A 606 11.34 -13.42 14.86
CA THR A 606 11.36 -14.62 14.01
C THR A 606 12.64 -14.70 13.17
N ILE A 607 13.19 -13.54 12.82
CA ILE A 607 14.37 -13.38 11.96
C ILE A 607 15.65 -13.68 12.74
N VAL A 608 15.72 -13.33 14.01
CA VAL A 608 16.89 -13.67 14.87
C VAL A 608 17.04 -15.19 15.05
N LYS A 609 15.94 -15.95 14.99
CA LYS A 609 15.99 -17.42 14.97
C LYS A 609 16.39 -17.96 13.59
N ILE A 610 16.00 -17.27 12.52
CA ILE A 610 16.43 -17.57 11.14
C ILE A 610 17.93 -17.31 10.97
N ASP A 611 18.47 -16.23 11.55
CA ASP A 611 19.90 -15.91 11.55
C ASP A 611 20.78 -17.00 12.22
N GLN A 612 20.24 -17.82 13.08
CA GLN A 612 21.01 -18.90 13.71
C GLN A 612 20.82 -20.29 13.07
N GLU A 613 19.74 -20.53 12.29
CA GLU A 613 19.46 -21.87 11.74
C GLU A 613 19.26 -21.94 10.22
N ILE A 614 18.94 -20.83 9.50
CA ILE A 614 18.48 -20.88 8.10
C ILE A 614 19.09 -19.78 7.20
N ILE A 615 20.24 -19.24 7.49
CA ILE A 615 21.06 -18.67 6.39
C ILE A 615 21.57 -19.88 5.63
N PRO A 616 21.09 -20.19 4.42
CA PRO A 616 21.80 -21.13 3.59
C PRO A 616 23.18 -20.53 3.45
N GLU A 617 24.16 -21.20 4.02
CA GLU A 617 25.53 -20.76 3.90
C GLU A 617 25.74 -20.39 2.43
N SER A 618 26.28 -19.21 2.16
CA SER A 618 26.61 -18.76 0.80
C SER A 618 27.36 -19.83 -0.01
N PHE A 619 27.67 -20.91 0.67
CA PHE A 619 28.15 -22.16 0.13
C PHE A 619 27.98 -23.30 1.14
N SER A 620 27.73 -24.51 0.64
CA SER A 620 27.76 -25.74 1.43
C SER A 620 29.08 -26.51 1.21
N ILE A 621 29.50 -27.20 2.25
CA ILE A 621 30.74 -28.01 2.21
C ILE A 621 30.43 -29.41 2.72
N SER A 622 30.75 -30.43 1.92
CA SER A 622 30.67 -31.81 2.38
C SER A 622 31.69 -32.11 3.47
N ASP A 623 31.47 -33.14 4.24
CA ASP A 623 32.56 -33.69 5.05
C ASP A 623 33.62 -34.32 4.16
N PRO A 624 34.91 -34.13 4.52
CA PRO A 624 36.01 -34.77 3.79
C PRO A 624 35.89 -36.29 3.84
N TYR A 625 35.96 -36.94 2.68
CA TYR A 625 35.86 -38.39 2.59
C TYR A 625 36.85 -38.99 1.61
N PRO A 626 37.55 -40.07 1.98
CA PRO A 626 37.59 -40.70 3.32
C PRO A 626 38.23 -39.82 4.38
N ASN A 627 37.80 -39.99 5.64
CA ASN A 627 38.46 -39.38 6.80
C ASN A 627 38.27 -40.30 8.04
N PRO A 628 39.33 -40.95 8.57
CA PRO A 628 40.74 -40.84 8.18
C PRO A 628 41.04 -41.28 6.75
N PHE A 629 42.16 -40.75 6.17
CA PHE A 629 42.50 -41.00 4.78
C PHE A 629 43.96 -41.41 4.55
N ASN A 630 44.17 -42.14 3.43
CA ASN A 630 45.49 -42.53 2.91
C ASN A 630 45.31 -42.95 1.42
N PRO A 631 45.95 -42.36 0.45
CA PRO A 631 46.75 -41.11 0.53
C PRO A 631 45.91 -39.87 0.19
N ILE A 632 44.60 -39.98 -0.14
CA ILE A 632 43.78 -38.90 -0.67
C ILE A 632 42.45 -38.75 0.10
N THR A 633 42.07 -37.51 0.35
CA THR A 633 40.72 -37.17 0.79
C THR A 633 40.05 -36.18 -0.17
N ASN A 634 38.75 -36.24 -0.32
CA ASN A 634 37.96 -35.39 -1.21
C ASN A 634 36.92 -34.60 -0.43
N LEU A 635 36.54 -33.45 -1.00
CA LEU A 635 35.60 -32.51 -0.41
C LEU A 635 34.87 -31.84 -1.55
N ASN A 636 33.55 -31.70 -1.42
CA ASN A 636 32.72 -30.97 -2.36
C ASN A 636 32.30 -29.62 -1.76
N ILE A 637 32.38 -28.59 -2.57
CA ILE A 637 31.91 -27.24 -2.24
C ILE A 637 30.84 -26.88 -3.25
N ILE A 638 29.68 -26.45 -2.79
CA ILE A 638 28.59 -25.94 -3.63
C ILE A 638 28.47 -24.46 -3.35
N LEU A 639 28.69 -23.64 -4.37
CA LEU A 639 28.51 -22.18 -4.31
C LEU A 639 27.20 -21.78 -4.90
N ASN A 640 26.44 -20.95 -4.18
CA ASN A 640 25.14 -20.42 -4.65
C ASN A 640 25.32 -19.24 -5.61
N HIS A 641 26.48 -18.57 -5.60
CA HIS A 641 26.87 -17.48 -6.52
C HIS A 641 28.36 -17.44 -6.77
N ASN A 642 28.78 -16.63 -7.75
CA ASN A 642 30.21 -16.47 -8.09
C ASN A 642 30.94 -15.77 -6.95
N LYS A 643 31.99 -16.42 -6.37
CA LYS A 643 32.67 -15.91 -5.19
C LYS A 643 34.19 -16.11 -5.25
N LYS A 644 34.94 -15.20 -4.64
CA LYS A 644 36.35 -15.45 -4.38
C LYS A 644 36.50 -16.41 -3.20
N VAL A 645 37.15 -17.56 -3.41
CA VAL A 645 37.36 -18.60 -2.40
C VAL A 645 38.86 -18.90 -2.26
N THR A 646 39.32 -18.89 -1.02
CA THR A 646 40.66 -19.37 -0.67
C THR A 646 40.49 -20.63 0.18
N ILE A 647 41.16 -21.71 -0.19
CA ILE A 647 41.09 -22.99 0.52
C ILE A 647 42.53 -23.41 0.86
N GLU A 648 42.77 -23.57 2.14
CA GLU A 648 44.10 -23.89 2.69
C GLU A 648 43.99 -25.14 3.56
N VAL A 649 45.08 -25.88 3.57
CA VAL A 649 45.32 -26.90 4.61
C VAL A 649 46.26 -26.31 5.66
N ILE A 650 45.85 -26.41 6.92
CA ILE A 650 46.62 -25.92 8.06
C ILE A 650 46.94 -27.07 9.03
N ASP A 651 48.07 -26.97 9.71
CA ASP A 651 48.45 -27.89 10.79
C ASP A 651 47.76 -27.55 12.12
N VAL A 652 48.04 -28.34 13.15
CA VAL A 652 47.45 -28.15 14.50
C VAL A 652 47.89 -26.84 15.18
N ASN A 653 48.93 -26.17 14.67
CA ASN A 653 49.40 -24.88 15.16
C ASN A 653 48.79 -23.70 14.37
N GLY A 654 47.90 -23.98 13.40
CA GLY A 654 47.26 -22.96 12.55
C GLY A 654 48.14 -22.49 11.40
N LYS A 655 49.29 -23.09 11.16
CA LYS A 655 50.20 -22.74 10.07
C LYS A 655 49.69 -23.37 8.77
N THR A 656 49.56 -22.56 7.72
CA THR A 656 49.22 -23.04 6.38
C THR A 656 50.34 -23.92 5.84
N VAL A 657 49.99 -25.17 5.52
CA VAL A 657 50.91 -26.17 4.95
C VAL A 657 50.75 -26.29 3.43
N GLU A 658 49.55 -25.99 2.92
CA GLU A 658 49.28 -25.99 1.49
C GLU A 658 48.04 -25.12 1.17
N THR A 659 48.11 -24.37 0.06
CA THR A 659 46.94 -23.65 -0.48
C THR A 659 46.40 -24.40 -1.69
N LEU A 660 45.17 -24.90 -1.59
CA LEU A 660 44.54 -25.72 -2.63
C LEU A 660 43.86 -24.87 -3.70
N ILE A 661 43.19 -23.79 -3.28
CA ILE A 661 42.52 -22.83 -4.17
C ILE A 661 42.72 -21.42 -3.63
N ASP A 662 42.97 -20.45 -4.53
CA ASP A 662 42.87 -19.00 -4.27
C ASP A 662 42.44 -18.30 -5.57
N LYS A 663 41.13 -18.34 -5.87
CA LYS A 663 40.59 -17.71 -7.08
C LYS A 663 39.10 -17.49 -6.97
N LYS A 664 38.52 -16.74 -7.91
CA LYS A 664 37.06 -16.63 -8.09
C LYS A 664 36.53 -17.94 -8.69
N LEU A 665 35.60 -18.58 -8.00
CA LEU A 665 34.84 -19.74 -8.46
C LEU A 665 33.46 -19.31 -8.93
N LEU A 666 32.92 -20.00 -9.92
CA LEU A 666 31.58 -19.78 -10.44
C LEU A 666 30.56 -20.49 -9.55
N LYS A 667 29.29 -20.06 -9.60
CA LYS A 667 28.14 -20.79 -9.03
C LYS A 667 28.15 -22.25 -9.50
N GLY A 668 27.91 -23.18 -8.58
CA GLY A 668 27.85 -24.63 -8.86
C GLY A 668 28.70 -25.47 -7.93
N GLU A 669 28.79 -26.78 -8.23
CA GLU A 669 29.52 -27.75 -7.46
C GLU A 669 31.02 -27.78 -7.90
N HIS A 670 31.91 -27.71 -6.91
CA HIS A 670 33.37 -27.78 -7.08
C HIS A 670 33.95 -28.92 -6.26
N LYS A 671 34.55 -29.88 -6.94
CA LYS A 671 35.23 -31.03 -6.29
C LYS A 671 36.66 -30.71 -6.03
N LEU A 672 37.12 -30.97 -4.82
CA LEU A 672 38.46 -30.75 -4.35
C LEU A 672 39.06 -32.06 -3.84
N SER A 673 40.33 -32.25 -4.09
CA SER A 673 41.05 -33.41 -3.57
C SER A 673 42.37 -32.93 -2.94
N TRP A 674 42.72 -33.49 -1.78
CA TRP A 674 44.02 -33.29 -1.16
C TRP A 674 44.76 -34.60 -1.05
N MET A 675 45.98 -34.63 -1.61
CA MET A 675 46.88 -35.77 -1.59
C MET A 675 48.28 -35.35 -1.10
N PRO A 676 48.52 -35.37 0.22
CA PRO A 676 49.78 -34.89 0.81
C PRO A 676 50.92 -35.87 0.62
N ASN A 677 51.82 -35.61 -0.33
CA ASN A 677 52.96 -36.49 -0.62
C ASN A 677 54.08 -36.40 0.42
N THR A 678 54.27 -35.24 1.03
CA THR A 678 55.45 -34.94 1.92
C THR A 678 55.08 -34.73 3.39
N HIS A 679 53.80 -34.75 3.76
CA HIS A 679 53.32 -34.46 5.11
C HIS A 679 53.28 -35.75 5.96
N SER A 680 53.53 -35.62 7.28
CA SER A 680 53.49 -36.74 8.21
C SER A 680 52.04 -37.12 8.59
N SER A 681 51.87 -38.37 9.03
CA SER A 681 50.58 -38.76 9.66
C SER A 681 50.24 -37.82 10.80
N GLY A 682 49.01 -37.40 10.88
CA GLY A 682 48.55 -36.45 11.89
C GLY A 682 47.22 -35.74 11.56
N ILE A 683 46.82 -34.87 12.46
CA ILE A 683 45.63 -34.04 12.32
C ILE A 683 45.97 -32.80 11.51
N TYR A 684 45.17 -32.51 10.50
CA TYR A 684 45.17 -31.29 9.71
C TYR A 684 43.74 -30.73 9.64
N PHE A 685 43.64 -29.48 9.17
CA PHE A 685 42.36 -28.83 8.96
C PHE A 685 42.31 -28.22 7.57
N ILE A 686 41.23 -28.43 6.84
CA ILE A 686 40.92 -27.68 5.62
C ILE A 686 40.15 -26.43 6.02
N ARG A 687 40.76 -25.25 5.80
CA ARG A 687 40.19 -23.95 6.08
C ARG A 687 39.74 -23.30 4.78
N ILE A 688 38.46 -22.97 4.70
CA ILE A 688 37.82 -22.31 3.55
C ILE A 688 37.52 -20.88 3.97
N ILE A 689 37.99 -19.92 3.18
CA ILE A 689 37.89 -18.49 3.44
C ILE A 689 37.15 -17.85 2.24
N THR A 690 36.08 -17.14 2.51
CA THR A 690 35.40 -16.26 1.57
C THR A 690 35.38 -14.83 2.10
N SER A 691 34.77 -13.86 1.37
CA SER A 691 34.65 -12.46 1.83
C SER A 691 33.91 -12.32 3.16
N ASP A 692 33.02 -13.24 3.45
CA ASP A 692 31.98 -13.15 4.50
C ASP A 692 32.02 -14.33 5.49
N LEU A 693 32.77 -15.39 5.22
CA LEU A 693 32.75 -16.56 6.09
C LEU A 693 34.08 -17.33 6.08
N ILE A 694 34.46 -17.89 7.23
CA ILE A 694 35.57 -18.84 7.38
C ILE A 694 35.03 -20.14 7.96
N LYS A 695 35.19 -21.26 7.24
CA LYS A 695 34.86 -22.61 7.74
C LYS A 695 36.09 -23.50 7.81
N THR A 696 36.09 -24.41 8.77
CA THR A 696 37.21 -25.36 8.99
C THR A 696 36.66 -26.76 9.16
N LYS A 697 37.23 -27.74 8.42
CA LYS A 697 36.97 -29.16 8.54
C LYS A 697 38.19 -29.92 8.99
N LYS A 698 38.05 -30.75 10.03
CA LYS A 698 39.14 -31.58 10.56
C LYS A 698 39.36 -32.82 9.68
N ILE A 699 40.62 -33.15 9.38
CA ILE A 699 40.99 -34.34 8.63
C ILE A 699 42.15 -35.08 9.36
N LEU A 700 42.17 -36.37 9.22
CA LEU A 700 43.22 -37.23 9.82
C LEU A 700 43.95 -38.03 8.73
N LEU A 701 45.22 -37.69 8.50
CA LEU A 701 46.09 -38.38 7.60
C LEU A 701 46.73 -39.59 8.30
N LEU A 702 46.60 -40.79 7.73
CA LEU A 702 47.23 -42.02 8.17
C LEU A 702 48.15 -42.55 7.06
N LYS A 703 49.45 -42.47 7.18
CA LYS A 703 50.40 -43.07 6.26
C LYS A 703 50.81 -44.45 6.69
#